data_23245ccd74ffc74974f3c39a3e602e12
#
_entry.id   23245ccd74ffc74974f3c39a3e602e12
#
_cell.length_a   1.000
_cell.length_b   1.000
_cell.length_c   1.000
_cell.angle_alpha   90.00
_cell.angle_beta   90.00
_cell.angle_gamma   90.00
#
_symmetry.space_group_name_H-M   'P 1'
#
loop_
_entity.id
_entity.type
_entity.pdbx_description
1 polymer ?
#
loop_
_entity_poly.entity_id
_entity_poly.type
_entity_poly.pdbx_seq_one_letter_code
_entity_poly.pdbx_strand_id
1 'polypeptide(L)'
;MSFRVAFIIGYHSPAIEALREALRRVEEPIRSSVLVTSPEKASRFVDAVKGCRAIVLYTHDLPPMVERAIRDSDAIVVSVSESFAHLNRCDAETLRRVALYFKYGGAKNWINMIRFVAKLAGLLREEVEPPEPTPWHGVWHPRLGLFTDAKSYLEKYYASSKPLVGILFHRNLWLYNTLKPIEVLIEAIESVDLGVLPVFTTGYRNDLTGEPSAEDTIREFFIVDGKPVVDLVLDMLSFFLLDHGRSSEWRQRFHAVSGVELLKHLNVPIIKLVKDFYKDVETWLRDEQGVSYLAQVYEVIMPEVDGVAEPIFFLGSRNVGDYRVPQPFYEHAKYVARRIKRWIELRRKKPSERRVAIVLNNPPCKLVEATIGVGLGLDVPESVAKLLHRLKELGYYLGEEPLPRNGQELVKLFLEKRAISEFRWTSIEDIVSRGGYLDMVDIGTYMKWFEELPEDVRKRMVEAWGDPRDLATGRIEKLFAGAIHDGKFVIPGLRFGNVVVLTQPKFGCAGPACDGRVCRVLHDPATPPPHQWLAVYRWITRVFRADLVIHFGTHGTLEFRPGKGVGLSPSCWPEITVDDVPFLYIYVVSNPMEGVVAKRRGYAVLVDHVYPPMMEAIDGLSELDELLEQYARAKRLGEHGRCMAIHRQIVDLVKKLGLPLNVGTDPDKLVEELHRFLDMVRGSQIEQGLHVFGSTPRDPRKLAEHVVAIMKFDTCSWRSILRAVATYLDLDYDQMRRDPEGFCDKLGVSNRKAMELLYSIAIDTLEQLLRMGVEPRDLSWDLLDSILRKVVDRYLGGDS
;
A
#
# COMPACT_ATOMS: atom_id res chain seq x y z
N MET A 1 34.64 40.38 3.14
CA MET A 1 35.51 39.38 2.45
C MET A 1 34.93 39.15 1.06
N SER A 2 35.74 39.25 0.03
CA SER A 2 35.30 39.05 -1.35
C SER A 2 35.55 37.56 -1.71
N PHE A 3 34.55 36.71 -1.66
CA PHE A 3 34.66 35.33 -2.14
C PHE A 3 34.77 35.33 -3.67
N ARG A 4 35.55 34.40 -4.22
CA ARG A 4 35.71 34.21 -5.67
C ARG A 4 35.03 32.93 -6.15
N VAL A 5 34.78 32.00 -5.25
CA VAL A 5 34.12 30.72 -5.51
C VAL A 5 33.00 30.51 -4.52
N ALA A 6 31.85 30.04 -4.96
CA ALA A 6 30.75 29.61 -4.09
C ALA A 6 30.31 28.16 -4.41
N PHE A 7 30.18 27.37 -3.37
CA PHE A 7 29.50 26.09 -3.38
C PHE A 7 28.17 26.22 -2.64
N ILE A 8 27.07 26.13 -3.35
CA ILE A 8 25.70 26.20 -2.80
C ILE A 8 25.13 24.78 -2.79
N ILE A 9 25.09 24.20 -1.61
CA ILE A 9 24.77 22.77 -1.40
C ILE A 9 23.47 22.66 -0.61
N GLY A 10 22.55 21.81 -1.08
CA GLY A 10 21.24 21.63 -0.46
C GLY A 10 21.31 21.43 1.06
N TYR A 11 20.45 22.14 1.78
CA TYR A 11 20.40 22.19 3.25
C TYR A 11 20.38 20.82 3.94
N HIS A 12 19.79 19.84 3.30
CA HIS A 12 19.64 18.49 3.87
C HIS A 12 20.82 17.56 3.58
N SER A 13 21.83 18.03 2.85
CA SER A 13 22.95 17.20 2.42
C SER A 13 24.13 17.25 3.40
N PRO A 14 24.59 16.12 3.94
CA PRO A 14 25.84 16.04 4.68
C PRO A 14 27.08 16.47 3.88
N ALA A 15 26.96 16.60 2.55
CA ALA A 15 28.01 17.12 1.68
C ALA A 15 28.50 18.50 2.08
N ILE A 16 27.67 19.36 2.68
CA ILE A 16 28.09 20.68 3.19
C ILE A 16 29.25 20.52 4.18
N GLU A 17 29.15 19.64 5.15
CA GLU A 17 30.21 19.46 6.16
C GLU A 17 31.42 18.75 5.59
N ALA A 18 31.22 17.79 4.72
CA ALA A 18 32.31 17.12 4.03
C ALA A 18 33.14 18.11 3.18
N LEU A 19 32.48 19.03 2.47
CA LEU A 19 33.15 20.09 1.73
C LEU A 19 33.85 21.09 2.63
N ARG A 20 33.25 21.47 3.77
CA ARG A 20 33.90 22.34 4.76
C ARG A 20 35.15 21.70 5.34
N GLU A 21 35.08 20.43 5.65
CA GLU A 21 36.24 19.68 6.14
C GLU A 21 37.33 19.58 5.08
N ALA A 22 36.96 19.32 3.82
CA ALA A 22 37.90 19.36 2.70
C ALA A 22 38.54 20.76 2.53
N LEU A 23 37.74 21.84 2.63
CA LEU A 23 38.19 23.19 2.52
C LEU A 23 39.22 23.57 3.60
N ARG A 24 39.09 23.04 4.83
CA ARG A 24 40.10 23.25 5.90
C ARG A 24 41.47 22.67 5.55
N ARG A 25 41.56 21.73 4.62
CA ARG A 25 42.79 21.07 4.19
C ARG A 25 43.38 21.63 2.89
N VAL A 26 42.70 22.62 2.28
CA VAL A 26 43.17 23.31 1.09
C VAL A 26 44.04 24.50 1.48
N GLU A 27 45.04 24.80 0.66
CA GLU A 27 46.02 25.87 0.82
C GLU A 27 45.40 27.28 0.68
N GLU A 28 46.07 28.26 1.27
CA GLU A 28 45.81 29.66 0.98
C GLU A 28 46.44 30.10 -0.36
N PRO A 29 45.80 31.02 -1.15
CA PRO A 29 44.64 31.83 -0.78
C PRO A 29 43.27 31.15 -1.15
N ILE A 30 43.25 29.92 -1.59
CA ILE A 30 41.98 29.25 -2.01
C ILE A 30 41.02 29.18 -0.81
N ARG A 31 41.50 28.71 0.34
CA ARG A 31 40.66 28.49 1.52
C ARG A 31 39.88 29.73 1.91
N SER A 32 40.48 30.91 1.92
CA SER A 32 39.84 32.18 2.29
C SER A 32 38.94 32.76 1.19
N SER A 33 39.06 32.28 -0.03
CA SER A 33 38.32 32.76 -1.21
C SER A 33 37.09 31.92 -1.56
N VAL A 34 36.84 30.80 -0.83
CA VAL A 34 35.74 29.84 -1.10
C VAL A 34 34.65 29.94 -0.06
N LEU A 35 33.43 30.14 -0.50
CA LEU A 35 32.20 30.06 0.31
C LEU A 35 31.54 28.71 0.14
N VAL A 36 31.31 27.97 1.21
CA VAL A 36 30.47 26.74 1.24
C VAL A 36 29.23 27.02 2.10
N THR A 37 28.05 27.03 1.48
CA THR A 37 26.81 27.49 2.12
C THR A 37 25.60 26.66 1.67
N SER A 38 24.53 26.71 2.48
CA SER A 38 23.22 26.22 2.07
C SER A 38 22.46 27.26 1.24
N PRO A 39 21.43 26.87 0.47
CA PRO A 39 20.59 27.79 -0.30
C PRO A 39 19.98 28.91 0.55
N GLU A 40 19.45 28.59 1.74
CA GLU A 40 18.81 29.57 2.63
C GLU A 40 19.83 30.58 3.18
N LYS A 41 21.00 30.09 3.56
CA LYS A 41 22.09 30.99 4.05
C LYS A 41 22.71 31.77 2.92
N ALA A 42 22.71 31.24 1.68
CA ALA A 42 23.16 31.98 0.50
C ALA A 42 22.40 33.29 0.32
N SER A 43 21.14 33.38 0.77
CA SER A 43 20.36 34.62 0.78
C SER A 43 20.98 35.74 1.58
N ARG A 44 21.82 35.44 2.57
CA ARG A 44 22.57 36.42 3.37
C ARG A 44 23.85 36.89 2.69
N PHE A 45 24.26 36.22 1.61
CA PHE A 45 25.49 36.43 0.87
C PHE A 45 25.23 36.76 -0.60
N VAL A 46 24.05 37.28 -0.95
CA VAL A 46 23.64 37.54 -2.34
C VAL A 46 24.65 38.32 -3.13
N ASP A 47 25.15 39.44 -2.55
CA ASP A 47 26.18 40.28 -3.21
C ASP A 47 27.51 39.56 -3.35
N ALA A 48 27.87 38.70 -2.40
CA ALA A 48 29.07 37.90 -2.46
C ALA A 48 28.95 36.84 -3.54
N VAL A 49 27.77 36.17 -3.67
CA VAL A 49 27.47 35.20 -4.70
C VAL A 49 27.52 35.84 -6.08
N LYS A 50 26.92 37.02 -6.24
CA LYS A 50 26.98 37.81 -7.48
C LYS A 50 28.40 38.16 -7.90
N GLY A 51 29.28 38.43 -6.93
CA GLY A 51 30.69 38.76 -7.17
C GLY A 51 31.63 37.59 -7.39
N CYS A 52 31.14 36.32 -7.30
CA CYS A 52 31.96 35.15 -7.57
C CYS A 52 32.31 35.00 -9.04
N ARG A 53 33.47 34.36 -9.31
CA ARG A 53 33.92 33.98 -10.66
C ARG A 53 33.53 32.55 -11.05
N ALA A 54 33.32 31.67 -10.06
CA ALA A 54 32.83 30.34 -10.24
C ALA A 54 31.81 29.98 -9.15
N ILE A 55 30.72 29.32 -9.55
CA ILE A 55 29.64 28.89 -8.67
C ILE A 55 29.29 27.42 -8.98
N VAL A 56 29.29 26.59 -7.97
CA VAL A 56 28.84 25.18 -8.06
C VAL A 56 27.52 25.02 -7.31
N LEU A 57 26.52 24.43 -8.00
CA LEU A 57 25.20 24.18 -7.46
C LEU A 57 24.97 22.67 -7.31
N TYR A 58 24.58 22.26 -6.11
CA TYR A 58 24.05 20.93 -5.82
C TYR A 58 22.86 21.03 -4.87
N THR A 59 21.71 21.38 -5.41
CA THR A 59 20.49 21.61 -4.65
C THR A 59 19.26 21.41 -5.52
N HIS A 60 18.13 21.07 -4.91
CA HIS A 60 16.83 20.97 -5.58
C HIS A 60 15.94 22.20 -5.30
N ASP A 61 16.38 23.07 -4.40
CA ASP A 61 15.68 24.30 -4.03
C ASP A 61 16.68 25.46 -3.95
N LEU A 62 16.27 26.59 -4.49
CA LEU A 62 17.10 27.80 -4.53
C LEU A 62 16.20 29.04 -4.34
N PRO A 63 16.44 29.89 -3.31
CA PRO A 63 15.65 31.09 -3.12
C PRO A 63 15.71 32.00 -4.37
N PRO A 64 14.57 32.58 -4.80
CA PRO A 64 14.48 33.35 -6.04
C PRO A 64 15.52 34.50 -6.13
N MET A 65 15.86 35.09 -5.01
CA MET A 65 16.87 36.17 -4.95
C MET A 65 18.29 35.67 -5.22
N VAL A 66 18.61 34.44 -4.77
CA VAL A 66 19.91 33.78 -5.02
C VAL A 66 19.98 33.35 -6.47
N GLU A 67 18.92 32.74 -7.01
CA GLU A 67 18.86 32.39 -8.41
C GLU A 67 19.04 33.58 -9.33
N ARG A 68 18.38 34.72 -9.05
CA ARG A 68 18.55 35.97 -9.79
C ARG A 68 19.98 36.47 -9.73
N ALA A 69 20.60 36.45 -8.54
CA ALA A 69 21.99 36.88 -8.36
C ALA A 69 22.97 36.03 -9.18
N ILE A 70 22.74 34.71 -9.25
CA ILE A 70 23.52 33.78 -10.09
C ILE A 70 23.30 34.08 -11.57
N ARG A 71 22.07 34.31 -11.99
CA ARG A 71 21.71 34.64 -13.37
C ARG A 71 22.35 35.93 -13.84
N ASP A 72 22.39 36.96 -12.97
CA ASP A 72 22.93 38.29 -13.23
C ASP A 72 24.45 38.35 -13.05
N SER A 73 25.12 37.28 -12.61
CA SER A 73 26.58 37.24 -12.44
C SER A 73 27.28 36.82 -13.73
N ASP A 74 28.57 37.21 -13.86
CA ASP A 74 29.48 36.79 -14.93
C ASP A 74 30.23 35.46 -14.59
N ALA A 75 29.79 34.76 -13.54
CA ALA A 75 30.47 33.57 -13.05
C ALA A 75 30.36 32.38 -14.04
N ILE A 76 31.37 31.53 -14.03
CA ILE A 76 31.24 30.15 -14.54
C ILE A 76 30.32 29.42 -13.57
N VAL A 77 29.18 28.96 -14.06
CA VAL A 77 28.19 28.22 -13.22
C VAL A 77 28.22 26.76 -13.62
N VAL A 78 28.41 25.89 -12.61
CA VAL A 78 28.38 24.43 -12.76
C VAL A 78 27.25 23.88 -11.87
N SER A 79 26.10 23.61 -12.47
CA SER A 79 24.99 22.95 -11.75
C SER A 79 25.04 21.44 -11.96
N VAL A 80 25.38 20.73 -10.90
CA VAL A 80 25.33 19.26 -10.86
C VAL A 80 23.88 18.76 -10.70
N SER A 81 22.97 19.62 -10.26
CA SER A 81 21.54 19.30 -10.10
C SER A 81 20.77 19.55 -11.39
N GLU A 82 19.95 18.62 -11.83
CA GLU A 82 19.08 18.78 -13.00
C GLU A 82 18.08 19.94 -12.86
N SER A 83 17.56 20.18 -11.65
CA SER A 83 16.61 21.28 -11.36
C SER A 83 17.10 22.66 -11.79
N PHE A 84 18.41 22.87 -11.78
CA PHE A 84 19.06 24.15 -12.14
C PHE A 84 20.04 24.01 -13.32
N ALA A 85 19.86 22.96 -14.16
CA ALA A 85 20.68 22.77 -15.34
C ALA A 85 20.64 23.98 -16.32
N HIS A 86 19.51 24.71 -16.33
CA HIS A 86 19.34 25.93 -17.15
C HIS A 86 20.25 27.09 -16.75
N LEU A 87 20.88 27.03 -15.56
CA LEU A 87 21.87 28.04 -15.10
C LEU A 87 23.30 27.69 -15.51
N ASN A 88 23.57 26.51 -16.09
CA ASN A 88 24.91 26.10 -16.48
C ASN A 88 25.52 27.09 -17.47
N ARG A 89 26.74 27.50 -17.18
CA ARG A 89 27.60 28.35 -18.00
C ARG A 89 29.02 27.81 -17.97
N CYS A 90 29.18 26.57 -18.43
CA CYS A 90 30.45 25.88 -18.56
C CYS A 90 30.37 24.89 -19.75
N ASP A 91 31.50 24.39 -20.22
CA ASP A 91 31.54 23.30 -21.20
C ASP A 91 31.15 21.94 -20.56
N ALA A 92 30.82 20.99 -21.41
CA ALA A 92 30.37 19.67 -21.00
C ALA A 92 31.43 18.88 -20.21
N GLU A 93 32.72 19.07 -20.51
CA GLU A 93 33.82 18.39 -19.81
C GLU A 93 33.98 18.94 -18.39
N THR A 94 33.95 20.27 -18.22
CA THR A 94 33.92 20.91 -16.91
C THR A 94 32.75 20.45 -16.05
N LEU A 95 31.54 20.42 -16.62
CA LEU A 95 30.36 19.90 -15.93
C LEU A 95 30.56 18.45 -15.50
N ARG A 96 30.97 17.59 -16.41
CA ARG A 96 31.22 16.18 -16.15
C ARG A 96 32.29 16.01 -15.08
N ARG A 97 33.40 16.75 -15.15
CA ARG A 97 34.51 16.64 -14.19
C ARG A 97 34.10 17.06 -12.79
N VAL A 98 33.39 18.17 -12.64
CA VAL A 98 32.86 18.62 -11.32
C VAL A 98 31.82 17.64 -10.79
N ALA A 99 30.91 17.16 -11.64
CA ALA A 99 29.94 16.15 -11.28
C ALA A 99 30.61 14.87 -10.76
N LEU A 100 31.65 14.36 -11.44
CA LEU A 100 32.38 13.19 -11.01
C LEU A 100 33.14 13.36 -9.69
N TYR A 101 33.84 14.51 -9.48
CA TYR A 101 34.45 14.79 -8.20
C TYR A 101 33.42 14.75 -7.06
N PHE A 102 32.26 15.38 -7.30
CA PHE A 102 31.20 15.46 -6.32
C PHE A 102 30.59 14.07 -6.05
N LYS A 103 30.28 13.36 -7.12
CA LYS A 103 29.63 12.05 -7.09
C LYS A 103 30.53 10.94 -6.55
N TYR A 104 31.81 10.91 -6.94
CA TYR A 104 32.78 9.97 -6.38
C TYR A 104 33.04 10.27 -4.91
N GLY A 105 33.08 11.56 -4.53
CA GLY A 105 33.20 11.98 -3.15
C GLY A 105 34.49 11.55 -2.48
N GLY A 106 34.52 11.63 -1.16
CA GLY A 106 35.70 11.36 -0.36
C GLY A 106 36.65 12.57 -0.30
N ALA A 107 37.49 12.63 0.73
CA ALA A 107 38.31 13.80 1.04
C ALA A 107 39.19 14.25 -0.14
N LYS A 108 39.84 13.30 -0.83
CA LYS A 108 40.73 13.59 -1.97
C LYS A 108 39.98 14.23 -3.14
N ASN A 109 38.85 13.64 -3.52
CA ASN A 109 38.03 14.17 -4.60
C ASN A 109 37.46 15.54 -4.30
N TRP A 110 37.00 15.77 -3.07
CA TRP A 110 36.46 17.08 -2.70
C TRP A 110 37.53 18.15 -2.59
N ILE A 111 38.74 17.85 -2.09
CA ILE A 111 39.87 18.76 -2.14
C ILE A 111 40.22 19.13 -3.58
N ASN A 112 40.33 18.12 -4.45
CA ASN A 112 40.63 18.32 -5.86
C ASN A 112 39.50 19.08 -6.58
N MET A 113 38.22 18.84 -6.25
CA MET A 113 37.11 19.64 -6.78
C MET A 113 37.23 21.12 -6.40
N ILE A 114 37.50 21.41 -5.13
CA ILE A 114 37.69 22.80 -4.66
C ILE A 114 38.85 23.43 -5.43
N ARG A 115 39.97 22.74 -5.55
CA ARG A 115 41.14 23.23 -6.32
C ARG A 115 40.82 23.44 -7.81
N PHE A 116 40.08 22.49 -8.42
CA PHE A 116 39.69 22.59 -9.83
C PHE A 116 38.76 23.80 -10.06
N VAL A 117 37.77 24.01 -9.22
CA VAL A 117 36.87 25.17 -9.31
C VAL A 117 37.61 26.48 -9.01
N ALA A 118 38.59 26.47 -8.09
CA ALA A 118 39.47 27.60 -7.83
C ALA A 118 40.35 27.91 -9.08
N LYS A 119 40.80 26.90 -9.81
CA LYS A 119 41.52 27.10 -11.10
C LYS A 119 40.60 27.75 -12.14
N LEU A 120 39.33 27.35 -12.26
CA LEU A 120 38.34 28.01 -13.13
C LEU A 120 38.11 29.47 -12.75
N ALA A 121 38.16 29.81 -11.46
CA ALA A 121 38.07 31.19 -10.93
C ALA A 121 39.39 31.99 -11.06
N GLY A 122 40.47 31.40 -11.60
CA GLY A 122 41.76 32.05 -11.76
C GLY A 122 42.59 32.19 -10.46
N LEU A 123 42.28 31.38 -9.43
CA LEU A 123 43.02 31.36 -8.16
C LEU A 123 44.19 30.38 -8.15
N LEU A 124 44.18 29.41 -9.05
CA LEU A 124 45.19 28.36 -9.21
C LEU A 124 45.62 28.24 -10.68
N ARG A 125 46.91 28.03 -10.95
CA ARG A 125 47.47 27.82 -12.30
C ARG A 125 47.85 26.35 -12.55
N GLU A 126 48.11 25.62 -11.49
CA GLU A 126 48.53 24.21 -11.55
C GLU A 126 47.45 23.31 -12.08
N GLU A 127 47.85 22.21 -12.71
CA GLU A 127 46.94 21.12 -13.08
C GLU A 127 46.47 20.42 -11.81
N VAL A 128 45.18 20.05 -11.81
CA VAL A 128 44.52 19.33 -10.71
C VAL A 128 44.31 17.91 -11.16
N GLU A 129 44.61 16.96 -10.28
CA GLU A 129 44.38 15.52 -10.53
C GLU A 129 42.94 15.25 -10.95
N PRO A 130 42.70 14.28 -11.89
CA PRO A 130 41.35 13.93 -12.27
C PRO A 130 40.57 13.28 -11.10
N PRO A 131 39.23 13.18 -11.22
CA PRO A 131 38.39 12.48 -10.23
C PRO A 131 38.83 11.02 -10.09
N GLU A 132 39.07 10.58 -8.85
CA GLU A 132 39.39 9.21 -8.53
C GLU A 132 38.10 8.39 -8.33
N PRO A 133 37.88 7.32 -9.13
CA PRO A 133 36.66 6.53 -9.04
C PRO A 133 36.44 5.89 -7.69
N THR A 134 35.20 5.91 -7.22
CA THR A 134 34.72 5.14 -6.09
C THR A 134 33.50 4.31 -6.52
N PRO A 135 33.22 3.15 -5.91
CA PRO A 135 32.13 2.28 -6.33
C PRO A 135 30.78 2.98 -6.37
N TRP A 136 30.00 2.80 -7.43
CA TRP A 136 28.62 3.30 -7.53
C TRP A 136 27.66 2.49 -6.69
N HIS A 137 27.90 1.18 -6.60
CA HIS A 137 27.19 0.23 -5.76
C HIS A 137 28.20 -0.75 -5.14
N GLY A 138 27.80 -1.42 -4.10
CA GLY A 138 28.64 -2.40 -3.39
C GLY A 138 28.00 -2.85 -2.10
N VAL A 139 28.62 -3.86 -1.49
CA VAL A 139 28.22 -4.36 -0.17
C VAL A 139 29.06 -3.68 0.90
N TRP A 140 28.41 -3.14 1.93
CA TRP A 140 29.12 -2.60 3.08
C TRP A 140 28.64 -3.25 4.38
N HIS A 141 29.58 -3.73 5.18
CA HIS A 141 29.29 -4.32 6.49
C HIS A 141 30.22 -3.74 7.56
N PRO A 142 29.71 -3.36 8.76
CA PRO A 142 30.49 -2.64 9.77
C PRO A 142 31.75 -3.40 10.23
N ARG A 143 31.69 -4.73 10.27
CA ARG A 143 32.84 -5.59 10.70
C ARG A 143 33.74 -6.05 9.57
N LEU A 144 33.21 -6.11 8.34
CA LEU A 144 33.92 -6.71 7.20
C LEU A 144 34.44 -5.69 6.19
N GLY A 145 33.91 -4.45 6.23
CA GLY A 145 34.24 -3.39 5.30
C GLY A 145 33.48 -3.45 3.98
N LEU A 146 34.11 -2.97 2.92
CA LEU A 146 33.55 -2.80 1.59
C LEU A 146 33.90 -4.00 0.69
N PHE A 147 32.90 -4.41 -0.13
CA PHE A 147 33.05 -5.40 -1.20
C PHE A 147 32.40 -4.85 -2.47
N THR A 148 33.01 -5.17 -3.60
CA THR A 148 32.52 -4.75 -4.91
C THR A 148 31.58 -5.78 -5.57
N ASP A 149 31.46 -6.95 -5.00
CA ASP A 149 30.59 -8.03 -5.48
C ASP A 149 29.99 -8.85 -4.31
N ALA A 150 28.84 -9.44 -4.55
CA ALA A 150 28.13 -10.22 -3.55
C ALA A 150 28.84 -11.55 -3.22
N LYS A 151 29.48 -12.19 -4.18
CA LYS A 151 30.11 -13.51 -4.01
C LYS A 151 31.27 -13.45 -3.00
N SER A 152 32.18 -12.51 -3.19
CA SER A 152 33.30 -12.28 -2.26
C SER A 152 32.84 -11.92 -0.86
N TYR A 153 31.75 -11.17 -0.74
CA TYR A 153 31.13 -10.88 0.55
C TYR A 153 30.55 -12.15 1.20
N LEU A 154 29.77 -12.93 0.45
CA LEU A 154 29.13 -14.14 0.97
C LEU A 154 30.13 -15.20 1.37
N GLU A 155 31.21 -15.37 0.62
CA GLU A 155 32.33 -16.29 0.97
C GLU A 155 32.96 -15.92 2.31
N LYS A 156 33.04 -14.63 2.63
CA LYS A 156 33.66 -14.16 3.88
C LYS A 156 32.68 -14.09 5.05
N TYR A 157 31.43 -13.72 4.80
CA TYR A 157 30.42 -13.50 5.83
C TYR A 157 29.56 -14.74 6.08
N TYR A 158 29.13 -15.40 5.00
CA TYR A 158 28.07 -16.38 5.04
C TYR A 158 28.58 -17.80 4.90
N ALA A 159 29.06 -18.33 6.03
CA ALA A 159 29.56 -19.72 6.11
C ALA A 159 28.45 -20.74 6.48
N SER A 160 27.17 -20.36 6.57
CA SER A 160 26.13 -21.25 7.09
C SER A 160 24.82 -21.14 6.28
N SER A 161 23.86 -22.03 6.54
CA SER A 161 22.54 -22.10 5.93
C SER A 161 21.54 -21.06 6.48
N LYS A 162 21.99 -19.95 7.07
CA LYS A 162 21.09 -18.90 7.58
C LYS A 162 20.32 -18.24 6.45
N PRO A 163 19.05 -17.89 6.66
CA PRO A 163 18.31 -17.04 5.74
C PRO A 163 18.98 -15.68 5.58
N LEU A 164 19.00 -15.15 4.36
CA LEU A 164 19.70 -13.93 4.03
C LEU A 164 18.72 -12.79 3.71
N VAL A 165 18.88 -11.65 4.37
CA VAL A 165 18.10 -10.43 4.14
C VAL A 165 18.91 -9.45 3.32
N GLY A 166 18.42 -9.10 2.12
CA GLY A 166 18.96 -8.00 1.34
C GLY A 166 18.56 -6.65 1.97
N ILE A 167 19.50 -5.74 2.14
CA ILE A 167 19.24 -4.38 2.58
C ILE A 167 19.67 -3.45 1.46
N LEU A 168 18.73 -2.81 0.78
CA LEU A 168 19.03 -1.91 -0.33
C LEU A 168 18.94 -0.46 0.18
N PHE A 169 20.07 0.25 0.21
CA PHE A 169 20.14 1.60 0.75
C PHE A 169 20.90 2.58 -0.14
N HIS A 170 20.64 3.88 0.06
CA HIS A 170 21.24 4.90 -0.78
C HIS A 170 22.72 5.09 -0.47
N ARG A 171 23.56 5.12 -1.53
CA ARG A 171 25.01 5.28 -1.49
C ARG A 171 25.51 6.46 -0.64
N ASN A 172 24.72 7.54 -0.55
CA ASN A 172 25.09 8.71 0.24
C ASN A 172 25.31 8.41 1.72
N LEU A 173 24.63 7.38 2.29
CA LEU A 173 24.88 6.94 3.67
C LEU A 173 26.31 6.45 3.83
N TRP A 174 26.83 5.70 2.87
CA TRP A 174 28.21 5.25 2.83
C TRP A 174 29.19 6.38 2.49
N LEU A 175 28.87 7.19 1.47
CA LEU A 175 29.73 8.25 0.98
C LEU A 175 30.01 9.34 2.03
N TYR A 176 29.00 9.68 2.82
CA TYR A 176 29.10 10.72 3.87
C TYR A 176 29.31 10.14 5.28
N ASN A 177 29.59 8.85 5.39
CA ASN A 177 29.82 8.16 6.66
C ASN A 177 28.66 8.35 7.66
N THR A 178 27.42 8.30 7.19
CA THR A 178 26.19 8.37 8.00
C THR A 178 25.51 7.00 8.11
N LEU A 179 26.29 5.95 8.33
CA LEU A 179 25.89 4.55 8.25
C LEU A 179 25.21 4.01 9.52
N LYS A 180 25.07 4.83 10.57
CA LYS A 180 24.45 4.40 11.83
C LYS A 180 23.10 3.67 11.66
N PRO A 181 22.20 4.12 10.77
CA PRO A 181 20.93 3.39 10.51
C PRO A 181 21.16 1.96 10.01
N ILE A 182 22.15 1.76 9.14
CA ILE A 182 22.47 0.44 8.58
C ILE A 182 23.07 -0.46 9.64
N GLU A 183 23.97 0.07 10.49
CA GLU A 183 24.53 -0.67 11.64
C GLU A 183 23.43 -1.16 12.58
N VAL A 184 22.50 -0.27 12.96
CA VAL A 184 21.38 -0.59 13.85
C VAL A 184 20.49 -1.68 13.25
N LEU A 185 20.22 -1.60 11.95
CA LEU A 185 19.41 -2.57 11.25
C LEU A 185 20.10 -3.93 11.16
N ILE A 186 21.39 -3.96 10.80
CA ILE A 186 22.21 -5.19 10.76
C ILE A 186 22.22 -5.85 12.14
N GLU A 187 22.51 -5.10 13.19
CA GLU A 187 22.53 -5.61 14.57
C GLU A 187 21.18 -6.23 14.97
N ALA A 188 20.08 -5.54 14.67
CA ALA A 188 18.74 -6.04 14.96
C ALA A 188 18.42 -7.34 14.20
N ILE A 189 18.76 -7.42 12.91
CA ILE A 189 18.51 -8.60 12.07
C ILE A 189 19.36 -9.78 12.50
N GLU A 190 20.66 -9.57 12.74
CA GLU A 190 21.55 -10.62 13.20
C GLU A 190 21.15 -11.16 14.58
N SER A 191 20.56 -10.31 15.45
CA SER A 191 20.08 -10.70 16.79
C SER A 191 18.95 -11.73 16.76
N VAL A 192 18.26 -11.88 15.65
CA VAL A 192 17.18 -12.87 15.46
C VAL A 192 17.59 -14.07 14.59
N ASP A 193 18.90 -14.28 14.45
CA ASP A 193 19.51 -15.40 13.73
C ASP A 193 19.27 -15.39 12.20
N LEU A 194 19.27 -14.19 11.61
CA LEU A 194 19.26 -13.98 10.18
C LEU A 194 20.59 -13.41 9.70
N GLY A 195 20.96 -13.69 8.45
CA GLY A 195 22.09 -13.06 7.78
C GLY A 195 21.66 -11.80 7.02
N VAL A 196 22.62 -10.96 6.65
CA VAL A 196 22.37 -9.72 5.92
C VAL A 196 23.25 -9.61 4.67
N LEU A 197 22.73 -8.98 3.64
CA LEU A 197 23.47 -8.55 2.44
C LEU A 197 23.16 -7.06 2.23
N PRO A 198 23.93 -6.16 2.90
CA PRO A 198 23.67 -4.73 2.86
C PRO A 198 24.33 -4.09 1.65
N VAL A 199 23.53 -3.73 0.66
CA VAL A 199 23.96 -3.19 -0.64
C VAL A 199 23.59 -1.72 -0.76
N PHE A 200 24.58 -0.88 -1.01
CA PHE A 200 24.32 0.51 -1.37
C PHE A 200 24.27 0.70 -2.88
N THR A 201 23.45 1.66 -3.32
CA THR A 201 23.31 2.05 -4.72
C THR A 201 22.96 3.54 -4.84
N THR A 202 23.16 4.12 -6.01
CA THR A 202 22.66 5.46 -6.31
C THR A 202 21.15 5.50 -6.56
N GLY A 203 20.57 4.37 -6.93
CA GLY A 203 19.13 4.19 -7.17
C GLY A 203 18.69 4.52 -8.59
N TYR A 204 19.35 5.48 -9.26
CA TYR A 204 18.98 5.92 -10.60
C TYR A 204 20.15 5.83 -11.57
N ARG A 205 19.84 5.38 -12.80
CA ARG A 205 20.81 5.44 -13.89
C ARG A 205 21.12 6.90 -14.25
N ASN A 206 22.39 7.21 -14.39
CA ASN A 206 22.84 8.50 -14.88
C ASN A 206 23.93 8.29 -15.94
N ASP A 207 23.59 8.51 -17.20
CA ASP A 207 24.50 8.26 -18.34
C ASP A 207 25.67 9.24 -18.38
N LEU A 208 25.56 10.44 -17.79
CA LEU A 208 26.65 11.41 -17.71
C LEU A 208 27.80 10.90 -16.84
N THR A 209 27.46 10.24 -15.73
CA THR A 209 28.43 9.79 -14.72
C THR A 209 28.62 8.28 -14.72
N GLY A 210 27.76 7.52 -15.39
CA GLY A 210 27.78 6.06 -15.44
C GLY A 210 27.22 5.40 -14.20
N GLU A 211 26.31 6.07 -13.48
CA GLU A 211 25.66 5.51 -12.30
C GLU A 211 24.64 4.42 -12.70
N PRO A 212 24.65 3.23 -12.05
CA PRO A 212 23.68 2.18 -12.32
C PRO A 212 22.32 2.47 -11.66
N SER A 213 21.27 1.84 -12.19
CA SER A 213 19.94 1.86 -11.56
C SER A 213 19.88 0.90 -10.35
N ALA A 214 18.82 1.03 -9.54
CA ALA A 214 18.52 0.05 -8.50
C ALA A 214 18.26 -1.34 -9.09
N GLU A 215 17.64 -1.41 -10.26
CA GLU A 215 17.40 -2.65 -10.99
C GLU A 215 18.71 -3.35 -11.39
N ASP A 216 19.69 -2.62 -11.93
CA ASP A 216 21.02 -3.15 -12.22
C ASP A 216 21.69 -3.69 -10.96
N THR A 217 21.58 -2.96 -9.85
CA THR A 217 22.13 -3.36 -8.56
C THR A 217 21.46 -4.62 -8.00
N ILE A 218 20.13 -4.75 -8.11
CA ILE A 218 19.41 -5.96 -7.71
C ILE A 218 19.88 -7.17 -8.53
N ARG A 219 20.03 -7.01 -9.84
CA ARG A 219 20.54 -8.09 -10.72
C ARG A 219 21.93 -8.56 -10.33
N GLU A 220 22.81 -7.62 -10.02
CA GLU A 220 24.21 -7.91 -9.77
C GLU A 220 24.46 -8.48 -8.36
N PHE A 221 23.73 -7.98 -7.33
CA PHE A 221 24.03 -8.34 -5.94
C PHE A 221 23.04 -9.34 -5.33
N PHE A 222 21.77 -9.36 -5.75
CA PHE A 222 20.77 -10.26 -5.16
C PHE A 222 20.53 -11.53 -5.99
N ILE A 223 21.13 -11.58 -7.18
CA ILE A 223 21.10 -12.76 -8.06
C ILE A 223 22.53 -13.18 -8.38
N VAL A 224 22.99 -14.24 -7.77
CA VAL A 224 24.36 -14.79 -7.97
C VAL A 224 24.25 -16.10 -8.76
N ASP A 225 25.06 -16.22 -9.82
CA ASP A 225 25.04 -17.39 -10.73
C ASP A 225 23.61 -17.71 -11.24
N GLY A 226 22.82 -16.67 -11.54
CA GLY A 226 21.45 -16.77 -12.04
C GLY A 226 20.38 -17.17 -11.00
N LYS A 227 20.75 -17.25 -9.71
CA LYS A 227 19.84 -17.64 -8.63
C LYS A 227 19.70 -16.53 -7.59
N PRO A 228 18.49 -16.24 -7.11
CA PRO A 228 18.28 -15.38 -5.96
C PRO A 228 19.01 -15.92 -4.73
N VAL A 229 19.76 -15.03 -4.04
CA VAL A 229 20.50 -15.39 -2.84
C VAL A 229 19.90 -14.84 -1.56
N VAL A 230 18.85 -13.98 -1.68
CA VAL A 230 18.16 -13.38 -0.55
C VAL A 230 16.78 -14.02 -0.36
N ASP A 231 16.30 -14.09 0.89
CA ASP A 231 14.98 -14.58 1.25
C ASP A 231 13.94 -13.45 1.38
N LEU A 232 14.41 -12.21 1.55
CA LEU A 232 13.62 -11.01 1.68
C LEU A 232 14.49 -9.79 1.39
N VAL A 233 13.90 -8.71 0.89
CA VAL A 233 14.59 -7.42 0.68
C VAL A 233 13.94 -6.33 1.52
N LEU A 234 14.77 -5.53 2.20
CA LEU A 234 14.40 -4.27 2.83
C LEU A 234 14.80 -3.12 1.90
N ASP A 235 13.81 -2.38 1.42
CA ASP A 235 14.02 -1.22 0.56
C ASP A 235 14.08 0.07 1.39
N MET A 236 15.24 0.75 1.34
CA MET A 236 15.47 2.06 1.94
C MET A 236 15.74 3.15 0.89
N LEU A 237 15.45 2.89 -0.38
CA LEU A 237 15.56 3.91 -1.43
C LEU A 237 14.32 4.80 -1.42
N SER A 238 14.44 6.02 -1.95
CA SER A 238 13.30 6.88 -2.25
C SER A 238 12.85 6.65 -3.69
N PHE A 239 11.59 7.01 -4.00
CA PHE A 239 11.03 6.97 -5.35
C PHE A 239 10.76 5.54 -5.85
N PHE A 240 10.67 5.37 -7.16
CA PHE A 240 10.50 4.07 -7.78
C PHE A 240 11.73 3.17 -7.60
N LEU A 241 11.50 1.91 -7.35
CA LEU A 241 12.55 0.89 -7.29
C LEU A 241 12.98 0.45 -8.69
N LEU A 242 12.03 0.43 -9.63
CA LEU A 242 12.24 0.00 -11.01
C LEU A 242 12.52 1.20 -11.93
N ASP A 243 13.22 0.95 -13.03
CA ASP A 243 13.50 1.97 -14.04
C ASP A 243 12.32 2.07 -15.02
N HIS A 244 11.49 3.07 -14.86
CA HIS A 244 10.32 3.33 -15.70
C HIS A 244 10.65 4.10 -17.00
N GLY A 245 11.93 4.34 -17.28
CA GLY A 245 12.40 5.07 -18.47
C GLY A 245 12.11 6.57 -18.43
N ARG A 246 13.13 7.40 -18.63
CA ARG A 246 13.03 8.87 -18.62
C ARG A 246 12.56 9.48 -19.95
N SER A 247 12.14 8.70 -20.95
CA SER A 247 11.75 9.24 -22.25
C SER A 247 10.38 9.94 -22.17
N SER A 248 10.17 10.94 -23.03
CA SER A 248 8.91 11.63 -23.24
C SER A 248 7.75 10.69 -23.64
N GLU A 249 8.06 9.48 -23.99
CA GLU A 249 7.14 8.35 -24.20
C GLU A 249 6.64 7.73 -22.89
N TRP A 250 7.11 8.22 -21.73
CA TRP A 250 6.70 7.76 -20.41
C TRP A 250 5.16 7.70 -20.21
N ARG A 251 4.45 8.61 -20.82
CA ARG A 251 2.97 8.62 -20.79
C ARG A 251 2.32 7.54 -21.64
N GLN A 252 3.07 6.91 -22.58
CA GLN A 252 2.58 5.86 -23.47
C GLN A 252 3.04 4.46 -23.07
N ARG A 253 4.09 4.34 -22.26
CA ARG A 253 4.66 3.06 -21.82
C ARG A 253 4.61 2.86 -20.30
N PHE A 254 3.44 2.67 -19.77
CA PHE A 254 3.26 1.98 -18.47
C PHE A 254 3.62 0.47 -18.60
N HIS A 255 4.61 0.15 -19.40
CA HIS A 255 5.06 -1.20 -19.70
C HIS A 255 6.53 -1.37 -19.32
N ALA A 256 6.84 -1.18 -18.03
CA ALA A 256 8.10 -1.66 -17.51
C ALA A 256 8.03 -3.18 -17.28
N VAL A 257 7.83 -3.91 -18.37
CA VAL A 257 7.76 -5.38 -18.33
C VAL A 257 9.06 -5.97 -17.77
N SER A 258 10.21 -5.31 -18.03
CA SER A 258 11.52 -5.82 -17.60
C SER A 258 11.69 -5.84 -16.07
N GLY A 259 11.28 -4.79 -15.37
CA GLY A 259 11.44 -4.68 -13.92
C GLY A 259 10.52 -5.65 -13.17
N VAL A 260 9.27 -5.79 -13.59
CA VAL A 260 8.32 -6.75 -13.01
C VAL A 260 8.85 -8.19 -13.16
N GLU A 261 9.42 -8.53 -14.32
CA GLU A 261 10.00 -9.88 -14.53
C GLU A 261 11.23 -10.11 -13.64
N LEU A 262 12.03 -9.08 -13.36
CA LEU A 262 13.12 -9.18 -12.41
C LEU A 262 12.60 -9.49 -10.99
N LEU A 263 11.59 -8.77 -10.54
CA LEU A 263 11.02 -8.99 -9.20
C LEU A 263 10.32 -10.35 -9.08
N LYS A 264 9.65 -10.81 -10.16
CA LYS A 264 9.12 -12.18 -10.23
C LYS A 264 10.22 -13.24 -10.15
N HIS A 265 11.33 -13.03 -10.83
CA HIS A 265 12.48 -13.93 -10.77
C HIS A 265 13.10 -13.94 -9.38
N LEU A 266 13.23 -12.79 -8.73
CA LEU A 266 13.68 -12.67 -7.35
C LEU A 266 12.74 -13.38 -6.38
N ASN A 267 11.43 -13.27 -6.60
CA ASN A 267 10.35 -13.98 -5.90
C ASN A 267 10.46 -13.97 -4.37
N VAL A 268 10.75 -12.81 -3.80
CA VAL A 268 10.83 -12.59 -2.34
C VAL A 268 10.02 -11.37 -1.93
N PRO A 269 9.54 -11.29 -0.67
CA PRO A 269 8.93 -10.06 -0.17
C PRO A 269 9.90 -8.89 -0.22
N ILE A 270 9.41 -7.70 -0.62
CA ILE A 270 10.16 -6.45 -0.55
C ILE A 270 9.39 -5.51 0.38
N ILE A 271 9.99 -5.21 1.51
CA ILE A 271 9.39 -4.40 2.58
C ILE A 271 10.02 -3.01 2.57
N LYS A 272 9.18 -1.99 2.65
CA LYS A 272 9.58 -0.59 2.67
C LYS A 272 9.98 -0.12 4.05
N LEU A 273 11.20 0.38 4.20
CA LEU A 273 11.61 1.15 5.37
C LEU A 273 11.51 2.64 5.06
N VAL A 274 10.47 3.26 5.59
CA VAL A 274 10.12 4.66 5.33
C VAL A 274 11.04 5.59 6.09
N LYS A 275 11.49 6.64 5.41
CA LYS A 275 12.28 7.73 6.00
C LYS A 275 11.60 9.07 5.77
N ASP A 276 11.76 9.98 6.73
CA ASP A 276 11.30 11.36 6.59
C ASP A 276 12.47 12.32 6.72
N PHE A 277 12.77 13.03 5.63
CA PHE A 277 13.85 14.03 5.61
C PHE A 277 13.48 15.33 6.30
N TYR A 278 12.20 15.55 6.60
CA TYR A 278 11.68 16.81 7.13
C TYR A 278 11.34 16.72 8.61
N LYS A 279 11.16 15.51 9.16
CA LYS A 279 10.83 15.28 10.56
C LYS A 279 11.92 14.47 11.26
N ASP A 280 12.25 14.87 12.48
CA ASP A 280 12.97 13.99 13.40
C ASP A 280 12.00 12.96 14.01
N VAL A 281 12.57 11.99 14.72
CA VAL A 281 11.78 10.90 15.34
C VAL A 281 10.78 11.46 16.36
N GLU A 282 11.15 12.44 17.15
CA GLU A 282 10.32 13.03 18.19
C GLU A 282 9.12 13.80 17.57
N THR A 283 9.36 14.54 16.50
CA THR A 283 8.31 15.24 15.75
C THR A 283 7.35 14.23 15.10
N TRP A 284 7.89 13.19 14.46
CA TRP A 284 7.05 12.13 13.89
C TRP A 284 6.23 11.39 14.95
N LEU A 285 6.79 11.09 16.14
CA LEU A 285 6.05 10.43 17.22
C LEU A 285 4.82 11.24 17.66
N ARG A 286 4.93 12.58 17.69
CA ARG A 286 3.84 13.47 18.10
C ARG A 286 2.83 13.78 16.99
N ASP A 287 3.21 13.60 15.73
CA ASP A 287 2.37 13.95 14.60
C ASP A 287 1.29 12.88 14.37
N GLU A 288 0.03 13.28 14.36
CA GLU A 288 -1.12 12.39 14.18
C GLU A 288 -1.24 11.85 12.75
N GLN A 289 -0.75 12.60 11.76
CA GLN A 289 -0.76 12.17 10.35
C GLN A 289 0.40 11.22 10.03
N GLY A 290 1.50 11.29 10.79
CA GLY A 290 2.69 10.47 10.61
C GLY A 290 3.78 11.16 9.78
N VAL A 291 4.18 10.57 8.66
CA VAL A 291 5.25 11.15 7.84
C VAL A 291 4.78 12.36 7.03
N SER A 292 5.72 13.22 6.65
CA SER A 292 5.46 14.41 5.83
C SER A 292 4.85 14.06 4.47
N TYR A 293 4.15 15.02 3.85
CA TYR A 293 3.52 14.82 2.54
C TYR A 293 4.51 14.35 1.47
N LEU A 294 5.70 14.96 1.41
CA LEU A 294 6.72 14.55 0.44
C LEU A 294 7.24 13.13 0.72
N ALA A 295 7.42 12.77 1.99
CA ALA A 295 7.79 11.40 2.35
C ALA A 295 6.69 10.41 1.95
N GLN A 296 5.40 10.77 2.07
CA GLN A 296 4.32 9.89 1.57
C GLN A 296 4.46 9.64 0.07
N VAL A 297 4.76 10.67 -0.73
CA VAL A 297 4.91 10.51 -2.18
C VAL A 297 6.13 9.65 -2.52
N TYR A 298 7.30 10.02 -2.00
CA TYR A 298 8.57 9.43 -2.45
C TYR A 298 8.93 8.11 -1.76
N GLU A 299 8.44 7.90 -0.53
CA GLU A 299 8.79 6.73 0.27
C GLU A 299 7.67 5.68 0.33
N VAL A 300 6.44 6.03 -0.07
CA VAL A 300 5.30 5.11 0.02
C VAL A 300 4.63 4.94 -1.34
N ILE A 301 4.08 6.02 -1.92
CA ILE A 301 3.25 5.92 -3.13
C ILE A 301 4.05 5.39 -4.32
N MET A 302 5.24 5.94 -4.58
CA MET A 302 6.06 5.51 -5.72
C MET A 302 6.55 4.06 -5.57
N PRO A 303 7.13 3.63 -4.43
CA PRO A 303 7.48 2.22 -4.24
C PRO A 303 6.31 1.25 -4.29
N GLU A 304 5.11 1.66 -3.84
CA GLU A 304 3.90 0.82 -3.94
C GLU A 304 3.54 0.46 -5.39
N VAL A 305 3.79 1.36 -6.35
CA VAL A 305 3.56 1.09 -7.78
C VAL A 305 4.42 -0.07 -8.26
N ASP A 306 5.62 -0.23 -7.72
CA ASP A 306 6.55 -1.33 -8.04
C ASP A 306 6.28 -2.60 -7.23
N GLY A 307 5.25 -2.61 -6.39
CA GLY A 307 4.88 -3.76 -5.56
C GLY A 307 5.65 -3.87 -4.24
N VAL A 308 6.35 -2.81 -3.83
CA VAL A 308 6.97 -2.75 -2.49
C VAL A 308 5.87 -2.63 -1.43
N ALA A 309 5.94 -3.45 -0.39
CA ALA A 309 4.89 -3.59 0.61
C ALA A 309 5.32 -3.06 2.00
N GLU A 310 4.35 -3.02 2.93
CA GLU A 310 4.57 -2.79 4.36
C GLU A 310 5.42 -1.53 4.65
N PRO A 311 4.87 -0.31 4.47
CA PRO A 311 5.62 0.93 4.68
C PRO A 311 5.85 1.22 6.17
N ILE A 312 6.91 0.65 6.73
CA ILE A 312 7.27 0.78 8.14
C ILE A 312 8.21 1.98 8.32
N PHE A 313 7.85 2.92 9.17
CA PHE A 313 8.73 4.05 9.49
C PHE A 313 10.00 3.56 10.18
N PHE A 314 11.15 4.04 9.71
CA PHE A 314 12.44 3.65 10.28
C PHE A 314 13.38 4.82 10.55
N LEU A 315 13.35 5.85 9.71
CA LEU A 315 14.30 6.97 9.81
C LEU A 315 13.58 8.31 9.90
N GLY A 316 13.91 9.07 10.92
CA GLY A 316 13.77 10.52 10.94
C GLY A 316 15.04 11.21 10.47
N SER A 317 15.05 12.53 10.51
CA SER A 317 16.16 13.37 10.11
C SER A 317 16.40 14.49 11.12
N ARG A 318 17.50 14.43 11.83
CA ARG A 318 17.84 15.40 12.89
C ARG A 318 18.75 16.48 12.36
N ASN A 319 18.50 17.73 12.75
CA ASN A 319 19.37 18.85 12.45
C ASN A 319 20.69 18.78 13.25
N VAL A 320 21.81 18.96 12.55
CA VAL A 320 23.15 19.11 13.14
C VAL A 320 23.80 20.31 12.46
N GLY A 321 23.75 21.46 13.10
CA GLY A 321 24.24 22.71 12.50
C GLY A 321 23.46 23.09 11.22
N ASP A 322 24.13 23.04 10.07
CA ASP A 322 23.57 23.44 8.78
C ASP A 322 23.10 22.26 7.90
N TYR A 323 23.12 21.05 8.41
CA TYR A 323 22.73 19.88 7.67
C TYR A 323 21.91 18.92 8.53
N ARG A 324 21.33 17.92 7.92
CA ARG A 324 20.57 16.89 8.61
C ARG A 324 21.31 15.54 8.56
N VAL A 325 21.18 14.81 9.66
CA VAL A 325 21.68 13.43 9.75
C VAL A 325 20.53 12.48 9.93
N PRO A 326 20.59 11.27 9.33
CA PRO A 326 19.60 10.24 9.53
C PRO A 326 19.54 9.81 11.01
N GLN A 327 18.34 9.73 11.56
CA GLN A 327 18.06 9.33 12.94
C GLN A 327 17.25 8.04 12.92
N PRO A 328 17.86 6.87 13.22
CA PRO A 328 17.13 5.61 13.25
C PRO A 328 16.20 5.52 14.46
N PHE A 329 15.05 4.92 14.26
CA PHE A 329 14.12 4.57 15.32
C PHE A 329 14.38 3.12 15.75
N TYR A 330 15.01 2.96 16.88
CA TYR A 330 15.54 1.67 17.37
C TYR A 330 14.46 0.64 17.67
N GLU A 331 13.28 1.08 18.10
CA GLU A 331 12.16 0.18 18.38
C GLU A 331 11.66 -0.49 17.10
N HIS A 332 11.58 0.28 16.01
CA HIS A 332 11.20 -0.29 14.72
C HIS A 332 12.31 -1.13 14.09
N ALA A 333 13.58 -0.90 14.36
CA ALA A 333 14.63 -1.85 13.94
C ALA A 333 14.37 -3.25 14.51
N LYS A 334 14.04 -3.34 15.80
CA LYS A 334 13.69 -4.60 16.47
C LYS A 334 12.37 -5.18 15.97
N TYR A 335 11.38 -4.32 15.73
CA TYR A 335 10.08 -4.73 15.18
C TYR A 335 10.25 -5.34 13.80
N VAL A 336 10.95 -4.63 12.90
CA VAL A 336 11.26 -5.09 11.54
C VAL A 336 12.00 -6.44 11.59
N ALA A 337 13.02 -6.57 12.44
CA ALA A 337 13.77 -7.83 12.56
C ALA A 337 12.88 -9.02 12.92
N ARG A 338 11.93 -8.84 13.87
CA ARG A 338 10.95 -9.89 14.21
C ARG A 338 10.00 -10.18 13.06
N ARG A 339 9.46 -9.14 12.42
CA ARG A 339 8.49 -9.27 11.34
C ARG A 339 9.07 -9.94 10.10
N ILE A 340 10.27 -9.56 9.66
CA ILE A 340 10.93 -10.22 8.52
C ILE A 340 11.27 -11.68 8.83
N LYS A 341 11.62 -12.00 10.07
CA LYS A 341 11.81 -13.38 10.48
C LYS A 341 10.53 -14.20 10.29
N ARG A 342 9.35 -13.66 10.65
CA ARG A 342 8.05 -14.33 10.42
C ARG A 342 7.79 -14.57 8.94
N TRP A 343 8.07 -13.60 8.07
CA TRP A 343 7.93 -13.78 6.61
C TRP A 343 8.82 -14.89 6.08
N ILE A 344 10.07 -14.95 6.53
CA ILE A 344 11.04 -15.97 6.12
C ILE A 344 10.63 -17.34 6.67
N GLU A 345 10.22 -17.42 7.93
CA GLU A 345 9.74 -18.67 8.55
C GLU A 345 8.50 -19.21 7.82
N LEU A 346 7.52 -18.34 7.49
CA LEU A 346 6.34 -18.72 6.71
C LEU A 346 6.72 -19.39 5.39
N ARG A 347 7.72 -18.87 4.68
CA ARG A 347 8.17 -19.42 3.41
C ARG A 347 8.88 -20.78 3.57
N ARG A 348 9.68 -20.92 4.61
CA ARG A 348 10.52 -22.10 4.84
C ARG A 348 9.82 -23.26 5.53
N LYS A 349 8.78 -22.99 6.33
CA LYS A 349 7.97 -24.03 6.97
C LYS A 349 7.28 -24.93 5.96
N LYS A 350 7.22 -26.22 6.26
CA LYS A 350 6.37 -27.15 5.51
C LYS A 350 4.89 -26.77 5.68
N PRO A 351 4.06 -26.98 4.67
CA PRO A 351 2.62 -26.69 4.78
C PRO A 351 1.97 -27.27 6.04
N SER A 352 2.28 -28.50 6.40
CA SER A 352 1.74 -29.19 7.59
C SER A 352 2.08 -28.51 8.93
N GLU A 353 3.15 -27.71 8.97
CA GLU A 353 3.63 -27.02 10.18
C GLU A 353 3.10 -25.59 10.27
N ARG A 354 2.59 -25.02 9.16
CA ARG A 354 2.09 -23.64 9.10
C ARG A 354 0.80 -23.48 9.87
N ARG A 355 0.72 -22.42 10.66
CA ARG A 355 -0.47 -22.04 11.42
C ARG A 355 -1.10 -20.82 10.79
N VAL A 356 -2.36 -20.92 10.40
CA VAL A 356 -3.09 -19.86 9.69
C VAL A 356 -4.31 -19.44 10.49
N ALA A 357 -4.45 -18.14 10.73
CA ALA A 357 -5.66 -17.57 11.33
C ALA A 357 -6.46 -16.83 10.26
N ILE A 358 -7.66 -17.31 9.98
CA ILE A 358 -8.62 -16.69 9.05
C ILE A 358 -9.61 -15.87 9.88
N VAL A 359 -9.59 -14.55 9.71
CA VAL A 359 -10.45 -13.60 10.41
C VAL A 359 -11.53 -13.12 9.45
N LEU A 360 -12.76 -13.47 9.72
CA LEU A 360 -13.92 -13.08 8.92
C LEU A 360 -14.38 -11.69 9.31
N ASN A 361 -14.69 -10.87 8.31
CA ASN A 361 -15.28 -9.56 8.57
C ASN A 361 -16.60 -9.72 9.35
N ASN A 362 -16.78 -8.88 10.37
CA ASN A 362 -17.92 -8.95 11.28
C ASN A 362 -18.51 -7.54 11.44
N PRO A 363 -19.42 -7.12 10.54
CA PRO A 363 -20.02 -5.79 10.58
C PRO A 363 -20.84 -5.61 11.88
N PRO A 364 -20.88 -4.38 12.42
CA PRO A 364 -21.61 -4.11 13.64
C PRO A 364 -23.12 -4.22 13.47
N CYS A 365 -23.82 -4.68 14.52
CA CYS A 365 -25.27 -4.53 14.72
C CYS A 365 -26.18 -5.18 13.65
N LYS A 366 -25.72 -6.16 12.88
CA LYS A 366 -26.57 -6.98 12.02
C LYS A 366 -27.03 -8.27 12.72
N LEU A 367 -27.97 -8.98 12.11
CA LEU A 367 -28.39 -10.32 12.58
C LEU A 367 -27.20 -11.26 12.69
N VAL A 368 -27.30 -12.27 13.56
CA VAL A 368 -26.20 -13.21 13.83
C VAL A 368 -25.68 -13.86 12.56
N GLU A 369 -26.56 -14.32 11.70
CA GLU A 369 -26.20 -14.95 10.41
C GLU A 369 -25.48 -13.98 9.46
N ALA A 370 -25.90 -12.72 9.48
CA ALA A 370 -25.27 -11.68 8.64
C ALA A 370 -23.91 -11.22 9.17
N THR A 371 -23.50 -11.66 10.36
CA THR A 371 -22.19 -11.31 10.92
C THR A 371 -21.12 -12.38 10.71
N ILE A 372 -21.48 -13.50 10.10
CA ILE A 372 -20.55 -14.59 9.77
C ILE A 372 -19.97 -14.36 8.38
N GLY A 373 -18.93 -13.51 8.31
CA GLY A 373 -18.20 -13.30 7.07
C GLY A 373 -18.97 -12.52 6.01
N VAL A 374 -18.91 -11.20 6.06
CA VAL A 374 -19.48 -10.31 5.04
C VAL A 374 -18.35 -9.75 4.19
N GLY A 375 -18.49 -9.85 2.88
CA GLY A 375 -17.58 -9.26 1.90
C GLY A 375 -18.35 -8.62 0.76
N LEU A 376 -17.93 -7.43 0.34
CA LEU A 376 -18.57 -6.74 -0.79
C LEU A 376 -18.40 -7.58 -2.06
N GLY A 377 -19.52 -8.06 -2.61
CA GLY A 377 -19.53 -8.92 -3.80
C GLY A 377 -18.92 -10.31 -3.63
N LEU A 378 -18.60 -10.75 -2.41
CA LEU A 378 -17.94 -12.03 -2.11
C LEU A 378 -18.80 -12.93 -1.24
N ASP A 379 -18.98 -14.18 -1.65
CA ASP A 379 -19.50 -15.25 -0.79
C ASP A 379 -18.36 -15.73 0.13
N VAL A 380 -18.23 -15.09 1.29
CA VAL A 380 -17.16 -15.36 2.24
C VAL A 380 -17.25 -16.78 2.81
N PRO A 381 -18.40 -17.28 3.31
CA PRO A 381 -18.49 -18.63 3.84
C PRO A 381 -18.12 -19.71 2.82
N GLU A 382 -18.63 -19.61 1.59
CA GLU A 382 -18.31 -20.56 0.52
C GLU A 382 -16.83 -20.50 0.13
N SER A 383 -16.30 -19.29 0.04
CA SER A 383 -14.88 -19.05 -0.26
C SER A 383 -13.95 -19.65 0.80
N VAL A 384 -14.31 -19.51 2.07
CA VAL A 384 -13.53 -20.07 3.18
C VAL A 384 -13.64 -21.60 3.22
N ALA A 385 -14.83 -22.17 3.01
CA ALA A 385 -14.99 -23.61 2.93
C ALA A 385 -14.09 -24.21 1.82
N LYS A 386 -14.07 -23.61 0.63
CA LYS A 386 -13.17 -24.02 -0.46
C LYS A 386 -11.69 -23.84 -0.11
N LEU A 387 -11.35 -22.73 0.54
CA LEU A 387 -9.96 -22.48 0.97
C LEU A 387 -9.49 -23.57 1.95
N LEU A 388 -10.33 -23.99 2.90
CA LEU A 388 -10.00 -25.06 3.83
C LEU A 388 -9.70 -26.38 3.08
N HIS A 389 -10.53 -26.76 2.11
CA HIS A 389 -10.27 -27.92 1.28
C HIS A 389 -8.97 -27.78 0.47
N ARG A 390 -8.74 -26.61 -0.13
CA ARG A 390 -7.52 -26.37 -0.90
C ARG A 390 -6.26 -26.40 -0.04
N LEU A 391 -6.30 -25.86 1.17
CA LEU A 391 -5.20 -25.97 2.13
C LEU A 391 -4.90 -27.44 2.48
N LYS A 392 -5.94 -28.26 2.68
CA LYS A 392 -5.76 -29.69 2.93
C LYS A 392 -5.09 -30.40 1.75
N GLU A 393 -5.51 -30.12 0.52
CA GLU A 393 -4.88 -30.66 -0.71
C GLU A 393 -3.40 -30.26 -0.83
N LEU A 394 -3.06 -29.06 -0.39
CA LEU A 394 -1.68 -28.53 -0.38
C LEU A 394 -0.84 -29.05 0.80
N GLY A 395 -1.38 -29.95 1.62
CA GLY A 395 -0.68 -30.60 2.71
C GLY A 395 -0.64 -29.81 4.03
N TYR A 396 -1.51 -28.80 4.20
CA TYR A 396 -1.70 -28.19 5.52
C TYR A 396 -2.40 -29.17 6.46
N TYR A 397 -2.05 -29.15 7.74
CA TYR A 397 -2.72 -29.97 8.74
C TYR A 397 -4.01 -29.29 9.23
N LEU A 398 -5.16 -29.88 8.83
CA LEU A 398 -6.49 -29.39 9.22
C LEU A 398 -7.21 -30.30 10.23
N GLY A 399 -6.49 -31.19 10.91
CA GLY A 399 -7.08 -32.13 11.85
C GLY A 399 -7.76 -33.32 11.15
N GLU A 400 -8.36 -34.20 11.93
CA GLU A 400 -9.00 -35.43 11.46
C GLU A 400 -10.51 -35.25 11.25
N GLU A 401 -11.12 -34.20 11.83
CA GLU A 401 -12.55 -33.93 11.72
C GLU A 401 -12.92 -33.54 10.27
N PRO A 402 -14.14 -33.90 9.84
CA PRO A 402 -14.64 -33.54 8.52
C PRO A 402 -14.69 -32.02 8.35
N LEU A 403 -14.16 -31.52 7.23
CA LEU A 403 -14.27 -30.13 6.86
C LEU A 403 -15.69 -29.81 6.36
N PRO A 404 -16.19 -28.57 6.58
CA PRO A 404 -17.46 -28.15 5.98
C PRO A 404 -17.38 -28.23 4.46
N ARG A 405 -18.32 -28.89 3.83
CA ARG A 405 -18.34 -29.16 2.37
C ARG A 405 -18.59 -27.88 1.56
N ASN A 406 -19.28 -26.93 2.15
CA ASN A 406 -19.67 -25.67 1.53
C ASN A 406 -19.90 -24.57 2.59
N GLY A 407 -20.20 -23.36 2.12
CA GLY A 407 -20.43 -22.21 2.99
C GLY A 407 -21.60 -22.37 3.94
N GLN A 408 -22.68 -23.04 3.52
CA GLN A 408 -23.84 -23.28 4.37
C GLN A 408 -23.49 -24.18 5.56
N GLU A 409 -22.71 -25.22 5.36
CA GLU A 409 -22.23 -26.08 6.44
C GLU A 409 -21.28 -25.34 7.38
N LEU A 410 -20.42 -24.44 6.84
CA LEU A 410 -19.56 -23.60 7.66
C LEU A 410 -20.40 -22.67 8.54
N VAL A 411 -21.39 -21.98 7.97
CA VAL A 411 -22.31 -21.09 8.73
C VAL A 411 -23.07 -21.90 9.80
N LYS A 412 -23.60 -23.06 9.43
CA LYS A 412 -24.28 -23.96 10.36
C LYS A 412 -23.40 -24.34 11.56
N LEU A 413 -22.13 -24.66 11.30
CA LEU A 413 -21.16 -24.99 12.35
C LEU A 413 -20.91 -23.81 13.31
N PHE A 414 -20.77 -22.58 12.77
CA PHE A 414 -20.67 -21.36 13.58
C PHE A 414 -21.90 -21.16 14.46
N LEU A 415 -23.10 -21.35 13.91
CA LEU A 415 -24.37 -21.16 14.63
C LEU A 415 -24.59 -22.23 15.68
N GLU A 416 -24.32 -23.49 15.39
CA GLU A 416 -24.48 -24.62 16.33
C GLU A 416 -23.58 -24.48 17.55
N LYS A 417 -22.30 -24.10 17.31
CA LYS A 417 -21.32 -23.89 18.37
C LYS A 417 -21.38 -22.50 19.00
N ARG A 418 -22.10 -21.55 18.40
CA ARG A 418 -22.10 -20.14 18.81
C ARG A 418 -20.70 -19.50 18.78
N ALA A 419 -19.87 -19.88 17.83
CA ALA A 419 -18.48 -19.45 17.71
C ALA A 419 -18.32 -18.01 17.14
N ILE A 420 -19.08 -17.04 17.66
CA ILE A 420 -19.26 -15.72 17.10
C ILE A 420 -18.88 -14.64 18.11
N SER A 421 -18.18 -13.59 17.68
CA SER A 421 -17.83 -12.43 18.50
C SER A 421 -18.95 -11.38 18.59
N GLU A 422 -20.22 -11.79 18.47
CA GLU A 422 -21.38 -10.90 18.58
C GLU A 422 -22.17 -11.20 19.87
N PHE A 423 -21.92 -10.42 20.91
CA PHE A 423 -22.49 -10.65 22.26
C PHE A 423 -23.87 -10.03 22.47
N ARG A 424 -24.40 -9.30 21.50
CA ARG A 424 -25.75 -8.74 21.56
C ARG A 424 -26.83 -9.85 21.44
N TRP A 425 -26.53 -10.86 20.60
CA TRP A 425 -27.48 -11.93 20.29
C TRP A 425 -27.04 -13.29 20.78
N THR A 426 -25.81 -13.43 21.26
CA THR A 426 -25.25 -14.69 21.73
C THR A 426 -24.68 -14.45 23.13
N SER A 427 -25.16 -15.18 24.15
CA SER A 427 -24.58 -15.09 25.48
C SER A 427 -23.20 -15.75 25.53
N ILE A 428 -22.36 -15.30 26.44
CA ILE A 428 -21.03 -15.91 26.62
C ILE A 428 -21.18 -17.33 27.14
N GLU A 429 -22.16 -17.58 27.96
CA GLU A 429 -22.52 -18.90 28.49
C GLU A 429 -22.92 -19.87 27.37
N ASP A 430 -23.63 -19.40 26.35
CA ASP A 430 -23.94 -20.20 25.15
C ASP A 430 -22.68 -20.56 24.36
N ILE A 431 -21.75 -19.60 24.17
CA ILE A 431 -20.48 -19.87 23.49
C ILE A 431 -19.70 -20.96 24.24
N VAL A 432 -19.61 -20.82 25.57
CA VAL A 432 -18.84 -21.77 26.39
C VAL A 432 -19.50 -23.14 26.45
N SER A 433 -20.82 -23.20 26.73
CA SER A 433 -21.54 -24.46 26.86
C SER A 433 -21.60 -25.26 25.56
N ARG A 434 -21.57 -24.59 24.40
CA ARG A 434 -21.58 -25.24 23.07
C ARG A 434 -20.18 -25.45 22.48
N GLY A 435 -19.12 -25.06 23.19
CA GLY A 435 -17.76 -25.24 22.72
C GLY A 435 -17.40 -24.37 21.50
N GLY A 436 -17.99 -23.16 21.40
CA GLY A 436 -17.77 -22.19 20.32
C GLY A 436 -16.55 -21.29 20.53
N TYR A 437 -15.56 -21.78 21.24
CA TYR A 437 -14.35 -21.01 21.55
C TYR A 437 -13.08 -21.81 21.24
N LEU A 438 -12.03 -21.09 20.93
CA LEU A 438 -10.70 -21.62 20.66
C LEU A 438 -9.87 -21.80 21.95
N ASP A 439 -10.06 -20.87 22.89
CA ASP A 439 -9.30 -20.81 24.14
C ASP A 439 -9.97 -19.87 25.15
N MET A 440 -9.50 -19.93 26.39
CA MET A 440 -9.86 -19.02 27.47
C MET A 440 -8.58 -18.44 28.09
N VAL A 441 -8.32 -17.17 27.83
CA VAL A 441 -7.12 -16.46 28.30
C VAL A 441 -7.35 -15.92 29.71
N ASP A 442 -6.55 -16.36 30.66
CA ASP A 442 -6.61 -15.84 32.03
C ASP A 442 -6.12 -14.38 32.11
N ILE A 443 -6.59 -13.67 33.14
CA ILE A 443 -6.27 -12.26 33.31
C ILE A 443 -4.78 -12.00 33.52
N GLY A 444 -4.06 -12.91 34.15
CA GLY A 444 -2.62 -12.76 34.38
C GLY A 444 -1.80 -12.82 33.08
N THR A 445 -2.20 -13.69 32.18
CA THR A 445 -1.65 -13.76 30.81
C THR A 445 -2.01 -12.49 30.03
N TYR A 446 -3.28 -12.06 30.09
CA TYR A 446 -3.71 -10.84 29.41
C TYR A 446 -2.96 -9.60 29.93
N MET A 447 -2.79 -9.48 31.28
CA MET A 447 -2.07 -8.35 31.86
C MET A 447 -0.64 -8.21 31.36
N LYS A 448 0.08 -9.30 31.12
CA LYS A 448 1.41 -9.25 30.49
C LYS A 448 1.37 -8.58 29.13
N TRP A 449 0.39 -8.91 28.29
CA TRP A 449 0.23 -8.30 26.97
C TRP A 449 -0.21 -6.83 27.05
N PHE A 450 -1.07 -6.50 28.02
CA PHE A 450 -1.51 -5.15 28.25
C PHE A 450 -0.37 -4.25 28.73
N GLU A 451 0.49 -4.74 29.60
CA GLU A 451 1.65 -4.03 30.14
C GLU A 451 2.77 -3.81 29.10
N GLU A 452 2.83 -4.62 28.04
CA GLU A 452 3.72 -4.39 26.90
C GLU A 452 3.34 -3.17 26.05
N LEU A 453 2.08 -2.70 26.14
CA LEU A 453 1.62 -1.55 25.36
C LEU A 453 2.26 -0.25 25.85
N PRO A 454 2.44 0.75 24.99
CA PRO A 454 2.84 2.09 25.38
C PRO A 454 1.92 2.66 26.47
N GLU A 455 2.49 3.46 27.35
CA GLU A 455 1.76 4.00 28.51
C GLU A 455 0.54 4.83 28.11
N ASP A 456 0.68 5.66 27.08
CA ASP A 456 -0.40 6.49 26.54
C ASP A 456 -1.57 5.64 25.99
N VAL A 457 -1.28 4.51 25.38
CA VAL A 457 -2.28 3.56 24.88
C VAL A 457 -3.01 2.89 26.04
N ARG A 458 -2.26 2.40 27.04
CA ARG A 458 -2.86 1.79 28.25
C ARG A 458 -3.79 2.75 28.97
N LYS A 459 -3.35 4.00 29.16
CA LYS A 459 -4.14 5.04 29.81
C LYS A 459 -5.46 5.28 29.07
N ARG A 460 -5.41 5.46 27.76
CA ARG A 460 -6.62 5.66 26.93
C ARG A 460 -7.54 4.45 26.95
N MET A 461 -7.00 3.21 26.98
CA MET A 461 -7.83 2.01 27.13
C MET A 461 -8.56 1.97 28.49
N VAL A 462 -7.85 2.27 29.57
CA VAL A 462 -8.45 2.29 30.92
C VAL A 462 -9.51 3.38 31.02
N GLU A 463 -9.26 4.57 30.46
CA GLU A 463 -10.25 5.66 30.42
C GLU A 463 -11.51 5.28 29.64
N ALA A 464 -11.35 4.55 28.52
CA ALA A 464 -12.49 4.17 27.65
C ALA A 464 -13.24 2.93 28.16
N TRP A 465 -12.54 1.93 28.66
CA TRP A 465 -13.07 0.58 28.92
C TRP A 465 -12.85 0.08 30.34
N GLY A 466 -12.24 0.87 31.23
CA GLY A 466 -11.92 0.50 32.60
C GLY A 466 -10.65 -0.33 32.75
N ASP A 467 -10.23 -0.54 34.01
CA ASP A 467 -9.03 -1.35 34.30
C ASP A 467 -9.33 -2.85 34.06
N PRO A 468 -8.51 -3.56 33.30
CA PRO A 468 -8.74 -4.97 33.05
C PRO A 468 -8.75 -5.86 34.30
N ARG A 469 -8.10 -5.45 35.38
CA ARG A 469 -8.15 -6.15 36.66
C ARG A 469 -9.53 -6.10 37.31
N ASP A 470 -10.25 -5.00 37.12
CA ASP A 470 -11.63 -4.84 37.61
C ASP A 470 -12.65 -5.55 36.74
N LEU A 471 -12.36 -5.73 35.46
CA LEU A 471 -13.16 -6.56 34.52
C LEU A 471 -13.28 -8.01 35.05
N ALA A 472 -12.16 -8.60 35.48
CA ALA A 472 -12.12 -9.97 36.03
C ALA A 472 -12.92 -10.15 37.31
N THR A 473 -13.06 -9.10 38.12
CA THR A 473 -13.78 -9.15 39.42
C THR A 473 -15.26 -8.76 39.33
N GLY A 474 -15.73 -8.39 38.11
CA GLY A 474 -17.12 -7.95 37.91
C GLY A 474 -17.46 -6.57 38.51
N ARG A 475 -16.44 -5.79 38.89
CA ARG A 475 -16.61 -4.42 39.41
C ARG A 475 -16.96 -3.41 38.33
N ILE A 476 -16.74 -3.74 37.07
CA ILE A 476 -17.16 -2.93 35.94
C ILE A 476 -18.44 -3.53 35.37
N GLU A 477 -19.35 -2.67 34.93
CA GLU A 477 -20.57 -3.11 34.25
C GLU A 477 -20.24 -4.10 33.14
N LYS A 478 -20.99 -5.22 33.08
CA LYS A 478 -20.81 -6.27 32.04
C LYS A 478 -20.78 -5.74 30.60
N LEU A 479 -21.25 -4.50 30.44
CA LEU A 479 -21.32 -3.80 29.16
C LEU A 479 -19.96 -3.64 28.46
N PHE A 480 -18.90 -3.42 29.23
CA PHE A 480 -17.56 -3.11 28.73
C PHE A 480 -16.60 -4.29 28.90
N ALA A 481 -17.06 -5.35 29.50
CA ALA A 481 -16.20 -6.48 29.86
C ALA A 481 -15.75 -7.33 28.66
N GLY A 482 -16.46 -7.26 27.53
CA GLY A 482 -16.18 -8.17 26.40
C GLY A 482 -16.65 -9.60 26.68
N ALA A 483 -16.03 -10.59 26.05
CA ALA A 483 -16.34 -12.00 26.25
C ALA A 483 -15.59 -12.56 27.46
N ILE A 484 -16.05 -12.29 28.66
CA ILE A 484 -15.44 -12.78 29.91
C ILE A 484 -16.36 -13.84 30.57
N HIS A 485 -15.78 -15.01 30.83
CA HIS A 485 -16.39 -16.09 31.59
C HIS A 485 -15.42 -16.57 32.67
N ASP A 486 -15.89 -16.67 33.91
CA ASP A 486 -15.06 -17.05 35.05
C ASP A 486 -13.73 -16.31 35.16
N GLY A 487 -13.74 -15.00 34.93
CA GLY A 487 -12.54 -14.14 34.98
C GLY A 487 -11.52 -14.36 33.83
N LYS A 488 -11.91 -15.05 32.78
CA LYS A 488 -11.07 -15.30 31.58
C LYS A 488 -11.69 -14.72 30.35
N PHE A 489 -10.85 -14.24 29.44
CA PHE A 489 -11.28 -13.82 28.11
C PHE A 489 -11.56 -15.04 27.24
N VAL A 490 -12.78 -15.19 26.77
CA VAL A 490 -13.19 -16.22 25.82
C VAL A 490 -12.80 -15.79 24.41
N ILE A 491 -12.13 -16.67 23.67
CA ILE A 491 -11.72 -16.44 22.28
C ILE A 491 -12.64 -17.22 21.34
N PRO A 492 -13.73 -16.62 20.80
CA PRO A 492 -14.68 -17.35 19.95
C PRO A 492 -14.04 -17.72 18.61
N GLY A 493 -14.38 -18.89 18.09
CA GLY A 493 -13.91 -19.35 16.79
C GLY A 493 -13.98 -20.88 16.62
N LEU A 494 -13.65 -21.33 15.44
CA LEU A 494 -13.57 -22.72 15.04
C LEU A 494 -12.13 -23.13 14.75
N ARG A 495 -11.76 -24.34 15.13
CA ARG A 495 -10.41 -24.86 14.90
C ARG A 495 -10.44 -26.06 13.96
N PHE A 496 -9.57 -26.01 12.97
CA PHE A 496 -9.30 -27.09 12.02
C PHE A 496 -7.77 -27.34 12.05
N GLY A 497 -7.34 -28.20 12.97
CA GLY A 497 -5.92 -28.48 13.18
C GLY A 497 -5.04 -27.24 13.39
N ASN A 498 -4.20 -26.94 12.42
CA ASN A 498 -3.33 -25.75 12.40
C ASN A 498 -3.99 -24.52 11.72
N VAL A 499 -5.26 -24.60 11.37
CA VAL A 499 -6.03 -23.48 10.84
C VAL A 499 -7.15 -23.12 11.82
N VAL A 500 -7.30 -21.85 12.12
CA VAL A 500 -8.42 -21.33 12.92
C VAL A 500 -9.24 -20.34 12.09
N VAL A 501 -10.55 -20.38 12.27
CA VAL A 501 -11.49 -19.46 11.61
C VAL A 501 -12.30 -18.75 12.68
N LEU A 502 -12.24 -17.44 12.72
CA LEU A 502 -12.92 -16.65 13.71
C LEU A 502 -13.53 -15.38 13.10
N THR A 503 -14.56 -14.84 13.72
CA THR A 503 -15.10 -13.54 13.33
C THR A 503 -14.26 -12.44 13.97
N GLN A 504 -14.04 -11.32 13.25
CA GLN A 504 -13.32 -10.18 13.80
C GLN A 504 -14.00 -9.71 15.10
N PRO A 505 -13.25 -9.52 16.20
CA PRO A 505 -13.83 -9.02 17.44
C PRO A 505 -14.40 -7.62 17.22
N LYS A 506 -15.49 -7.30 17.94
CA LYS A 506 -16.08 -5.95 17.88
C LYS A 506 -15.12 -4.94 18.50
N PHE A 507 -15.01 -3.80 17.87
CA PHE A 507 -14.19 -2.68 18.38
C PHE A 507 -14.94 -1.78 19.36
N GLY A 508 -16.10 -2.21 19.82
CA GLY A 508 -16.95 -1.62 20.85
C GLY A 508 -18.41 -1.95 20.58
N CYS A 509 -19.11 -2.46 21.57
CA CYS A 509 -20.55 -2.74 21.50
C CYS A 509 -21.14 -2.65 22.89
N ALA A 510 -22.25 -1.90 23.03
CA ALA A 510 -22.99 -1.81 24.29
C ALA A 510 -23.80 -3.07 24.60
N GLY A 511 -23.74 -4.10 23.76
CA GLY A 511 -24.48 -5.36 23.96
C GLY A 511 -25.98 -5.12 24.12
N PRO A 512 -26.64 -5.82 25.06
CA PRO A 512 -28.07 -5.69 25.33
C PRO A 512 -28.55 -4.29 25.76
N ALA A 513 -27.65 -3.44 26.25
CA ALA A 513 -27.96 -2.06 26.64
C ALA A 513 -27.87 -1.04 25.51
N CYS A 514 -27.60 -1.47 24.27
CA CYS A 514 -27.61 -0.60 23.12
C CYS A 514 -29.02 -0.06 22.84
N ASP A 515 -29.15 1.26 22.79
CA ASP A 515 -30.42 1.95 22.53
C ASP A 515 -30.83 1.96 21.04
N GLY A 516 -30.03 1.29 20.16
CA GLY A 516 -30.27 1.22 18.72
C GLY A 516 -29.91 2.49 17.94
N ARG A 517 -29.41 3.54 18.61
CA ARG A 517 -28.94 4.75 17.98
C ARG A 517 -27.58 4.53 17.31
N VAL A 518 -27.15 5.52 16.50
CA VAL A 518 -25.85 5.50 15.82
C VAL A 518 -24.74 5.13 16.81
N CYS A 519 -24.04 4.05 16.53
CA CYS A 519 -22.94 3.57 17.37
C CYS A 519 -21.83 4.63 17.42
N ARG A 520 -21.71 5.38 18.49
CA ARG A 520 -20.66 6.39 18.65
C ARG A 520 -19.27 5.81 18.54
N VAL A 521 -19.06 4.61 19.06
CA VAL A 521 -17.76 3.92 19.01
C VAL A 521 -17.37 3.55 17.56
N LEU A 522 -18.34 3.24 16.73
CA LEU A 522 -18.09 2.93 15.32
C LEU A 522 -17.50 4.13 14.55
N HIS A 523 -18.01 5.32 14.86
CA HIS A 523 -17.69 6.55 14.16
C HIS A 523 -16.69 7.45 14.90
N ASP A 524 -16.21 7.04 16.06
CA ASP A 524 -15.19 7.76 16.81
C ASP A 524 -13.79 7.23 16.47
N PRO A 525 -13.00 7.98 15.68
CA PRO A 525 -11.67 7.56 15.31
C PRO A 525 -10.66 7.62 16.46
N ALA A 526 -11.00 8.22 17.59
CA ALA A 526 -10.13 8.40 18.74
C ALA A 526 -10.29 7.31 19.80
N THR A 527 -11.46 6.66 19.87
CA THR A 527 -11.72 5.62 20.87
C THR A 527 -10.88 4.36 20.58
N PRO A 528 -10.05 3.91 21.54
CA PRO A 528 -9.28 2.68 21.37
C PRO A 528 -10.20 1.45 21.31
N PRO A 529 -9.76 0.35 20.65
CA PRO A 529 -10.47 -0.93 20.73
C PRO A 529 -10.57 -1.44 22.19
N PRO A 530 -11.60 -2.25 22.51
CA PRO A 530 -11.78 -2.81 23.85
C PRO A 530 -10.76 -3.91 24.17
N HIS A 531 -10.66 -4.31 25.44
CA HIS A 531 -9.76 -5.37 25.91
C HIS A 531 -9.95 -6.70 25.17
N GLN A 532 -11.18 -7.03 24.79
CA GLN A 532 -11.48 -8.21 23.98
C GLN A 532 -10.75 -8.22 22.63
N TRP A 533 -10.62 -7.05 21.98
CA TRP A 533 -9.88 -6.93 20.73
C TRP A 533 -8.41 -7.32 20.91
N LEU A 534 -7.78 -6.73 21.92
CA LEU A 534 -6.37 -7.04 22.22
C LEU A 534 -6.20 -8.51 22.61
N ALA A 535 -7.10 -9.07 23.45
CA ALA A 535 -7.05 -10.45 23.86
C ALA A 535 -7.10 -11.42 22.67
N VAL A 536 -8.02 -11.20 21.74
CA VAL A 536 -8.15 -12.05 20.54
C VAL A 536 -6.90 -11.97 19.64
N TYR A 537 -6.43 -10.77 19.30
CA TYR A 537 -5.28 -10.64 18.41
C TYR A 537 -3.98 -11.08 19.07
N ARG A 538 -3.79 -10.84 20.36
CA ARG A 538 -2.62 -11.40 21.08
C ARG A 538 -2.70 -12.91 21.22
N TRP A 539 -3.89 -13.47 21.37
CA TRP A 539 -4.04 -14.92 21.33
C TRP A 539 -3.62 -15.48 19.96
N ILE A 540 -4.05 -14.89 18.86
CA ILE A 540 -3.66 -15.28 17.51
C ILE A 540 -2.13 -15.25 17.36
N THR A 541 -1.48 -14.16 17.77
CA THR A 541 -0.06 -13.94 17.51
C THR A 541 0.85 -14.61 18.53
N ARG A 542 0.44 -14.74 19.81
CA ARG A 542 1.31 -15.19 20.91
C ARG A 542 0.98 -16.59 21.41
N VAL A 543 -0.28 -17.02 21.44
CA VAL A 543 -0.69 -18.34 21.94
C VAL A 543 -0.83 -19.31 20.79
N PHE A 544 -1.69 -19.04 19.83
CA PHE A 544 -1.84 -19.84 18.62
C PHE A 544 -0.55 -19.78 17.77
N ARG A 545 0.19 -18.69 17.84
CA ARG A 545 1.42 -18.43 17.07
C ARG A 545 1.18 -18.57 15.58
N ALA A 546 0.20 -17.85 15.08
CA ALA A 546 -0.08 -17.81 13.64
C ALA A 546 1.19 -17.42 12.86
N ASP A 547 1.47 -18.12 11.79
CA ASP A 547 2.50 -17.76 10.82
C ASP A 547 1.94 -16.75 9.82
N LEU A 548 0.62 -16.75 9.63
CA LEU A 548 -0.11 -15.88 8.72
C LEU A 548 -1.49 -15.56 9.29
N VAL A 549 -1.87 -14.29 9.22
CA VAL A 549 -3.23 -13.84 9.46
C VAL A 549 -3.86 -13.45 8.12
N ILE A 550 -5.06 -13.94 7.85
CA ILE A 550 -5.83 -13.60 6.64
C ILE A 550 -7.13 -12.94 7.07
N HIS A 551 -7.31 -11.66 6.75
CA HIS A 551 -8.63 -11.05 6.81
C HIS A 551 -9.41 -11.38 5.55
N PHE A 552 -10.65 -11.82 5.72
CA PHE A 552 -11.45 -12.32 4.63
C PHE A 552 -12.73 -11.49 4.44
N GLY A 553 -12.79 -10.79 3.31
CA GLY A 553 -13.92 -9.94 2.94
C GLY A 553 -13.72 -8.46 3.22
N THR A 554 -14.29 -7.62 2.39
CA THR A 554 -14.28 -6.16 2.45
C THR A 554 -15.51 -5.69 3.21
N HIS A 555 -15.40 -4.79 4.21
CA HIS A 555 -14.09 -4.40 4.77
C HIS A 555 -14.06 -4.81 6.23
N GLY A 556 -12.84 -5.02 6.75
CA GLY A 556 -12.62 -5.15 8.18
C GLY A 556 -12.60 -3.78 8.86
N THR A 557 -12.18 -3.77 10.11
CA THR A 557 -12.13 -2.54 10.91
C THR A 557 -10.75 -2.25 11.48
N LEU A 558 -9.77 -3.13 11.25
CA LEU A 558 -8.42 -3.02 11.80
C LEU A 558 -7.72 -1.74 11.35
N GLU A 559 -7.72 -1.48 10.06
CA GLU A 559 -7.06 -0.34 9.42
C GLU A 559 -7.68 1.01 9.79
N PHE A 560 -8.91 1.01 10.30
CA PHE A 560 -9.62 2.23 10.72
C PHE A 560 -9.46 2.54 12.21
N ARG A 561 -8.72 1.71 12.96
CA ARG A 561 -8.51 1.96 14.41
C ARG A 561 -7.56 3.15 14.63
N PRO A 562 -7.61 3.78 15.83
CA PRO A 562 -6.79 4.97 16.11
C PRO A 562 -5.31 4.78 15.79
N GLY A 563 -4.72 5.76 15.14
CA GLY A 563 -3.32 5.77 14.74
C GLY A 563 -3.05 6.70 13.58
N LYS A 564 -1.79 6.81 13.20
CA LYS A 564 -1.31 7.67 12.11
C LYS A 564 -1.86 7.23 10.75
N GLY A 565 -1.93 8.17 9.82
CA GLY A 565 -2.35 7.90 8.44
C GLY A 565 -1.34 7.05 7.66
N VAL A 566 -0.05 7.36 7.80
CA VAL A 566 1.07 6.66 7.15
C VAL A 566 2.30 6.70 8.06
N GLY A 567 3.08 5.64 8.06
CA GLY A 567 4.24 5.51 8.93
C GLY A 567 3.80 5.40 10.38
N LEU A 568 3.17 4.27 10.70
CA LEU A 568 2.65 3.94 12.03
C LEU A 568 3.74 4.00 13.10
N SER A 569 3.33 4.18 14.35
CA SER A 569 4.18 4.12 15.53
C SER A 569 3.68 3.03 16.48
N PRO A 570 4.48 2.61 17.46
CA PRO A 570 4.08 1.60 18.45
C PRO A 570 2.78 1.92 19.22
N SER A 571 2.35 3.19 19.24
CA SER A 571 1.06 3.62 19.83
C SER A 571 -0.12 3.54 18.84
N CYS A 572 0.09 3.12 17.59
CA CYS A 572 -0.98 2.99 16.60
C CYS A 572 -1.67 1.62 16.71
N TRP A 573 -2.99 1.64 16.87
CA TRP A 573 -3.77 0.41 17.01
C TRP A 573 -3.64 -0.58 15.85
N PRO A 574 -3.57 -0.14 14.59
CA PRO A 574 -3.34 -1.07 13.50
C PRO A 574 -2.02 -1.85 13.65
N GLU A 575 -0.92 -1.18 14.02
CA GLU A 575 0.38 -1.84 14.27
C GLU A 575 0.34 -2.76 15.48
N ILE A 576 -0.27 -2.30 16.60
CA ILE A 576 -0.49 -3.12 17.80
C ILE A 576 -1.26 -4.40 17.45
N THR A 577 -2.28 -4.29 16.61
CA THR A 577 -3.16 -5.40 16.25
C THR A 577 -2.46 -6.44 15.39
N VAL A 578 -1.76 -6.01 14.35
CA VAL A 578 -1.05 -6.90 13.40
C VAL A 578 0.15 -7.57 14.07
N ASP A 579 0.75 -6.92 15.07
CA ASP A 579 1.97 -7.38 15.74
C ASP A 579 3.09 -7.63 14.69
N ASP A 580 3.87 -8.71 14.84
CA ASP A 580 4.95 -9.05 13.93
C ASP A 580 4.58 -10.11 12.86
N VAL A 581 3.29 -10.47 12.76
CA VAL A 581 2.82 -11.56 11.89
C VAL A 581 2.50 -11.05 10.48
N PRO A 582 2.91 -11.76 9.40
CA PRO A 582 2.46 -11.47 8.04
C PRO A 582 0.94 -11.41 7.92
N PHE A 583 0.45 -10.43 7.16
CA PHE A 583 -0.96 -10.12 7.07
C PHE A 583 -1.42 -10.06 5.61
N LEU A 584 -2.33 -10.95 5.22
CA LEU A 584 -3.02 -10.93 3.93
C LEU A 584 -4.45 -10.42 4.12
N TYR A 585 -4.93 -9.69 3.13
CA TYR A 585 -6.29 -9.20 3.13
C TYR A 585 -6.96 -9.51 1.78
N ILE A 586 -8.01 -10.35 1.83
CA ILE A 586 -8.83 -10.64 0.66
C ILE A 586 -9.76 -9.45 0.45
N TYR A 587 -9.50 -8.67 -0.58
CA TYR A 587 -10.12 -7.37 -0.80
C TYR A 587 -10.84 -7.29 -2.15
N VAL A 588 -11.83 -6.41 -2.27
CA VAL A 588 -12.54 -6.22 -3.53
C VAL A 588 -11.80 -5.23 -4.44
N VAL A 589 -11.53 -5.63 -5.68
CA VAL A 589 -10.78 -4.84 -6.65
C VAL A 589 -11.43 -3.47 -6.98
N SER A 590 -12.75 -3.35 -6.81
CA SER A 590 -13.49 -2.12 -7.11
C SER A 590 -13.38 -1.02 -6.04
N ASN A 591 -12.73 -1.29 -4.90
CA ASN A 591 -12.51 -0.30 -3.84
C ASN A 591 -11.01 -0.06 -3.56
N PRO A 592 -10.26 0.49 -4.53
CA PRO A 592 -8.81 0.65 -4.40
C PRO A 592 -8.40 1.62 -3.29
N MET A 593 -9.23 2.62 -2.98
CA MET A 593 -8.87 3.64 -1.98
C MET A 593 -8.79 3.07 -0.57
N GLU A 594 -9.76 2.26 -0.17
CA GLU A 594 -9.71 1.58 1.13
C GLU A 594 -8.66 0.46 1.14
N GLY A 595 -8.42 -0.21 0.02
CA GLY A 595 -7.31 -1.14 -0.15
C GLY A 595 -5.96 -0.48 0.15
N VAL A 596 -5.74 0.74 -0.33
CA VAL A 596 -4.55 1.54 0.00
C VAL A 596 -4.46 1.84 1.50
N VAL A 597 -5.58 2.15 2.16
CA VAL A 597 -5.63 2.34 3.62
C VAL A 597 -5.20 1.07 4.34
N ALA A 598 -5.70 -0.10 3.93
CA ALA A 598 -5.31 -1.39 4.51
C ALA A 598 -3.81 -1.68 4.35
N LYS A 599 -3.22 -1.39 3.18
CA LYS A 599 -1.78 -1.52 2.94
C LYS A 599 -0.94 -0.65 3.87
N ARG A 600 -1.31 0.62 4.03
CA ARG A 600 -0.52 1.62 4.77
C ARG A 600 -0.75 1.57 6.26
N ARG A 601 -1.95 1.21 6.69
CA ARG A 601 -2.34 1.17 8.10
C ARG A 601 -2.45 -0.24 8.69
N GLY A 602 -2.52 -1.28 7.88
CA GLY A 602 -2.55 -2.66 8.35
C GLY A 602 -1.31 -3.45 7.96
N TYR A 603 -0.37 -2.85 7.21
CA TYR A 603 0.72 -3.58 6.56
C TYR A 603 0.20 -4.78 5.74
N ALA A 604 -1.00 -4.64 5.18
CA ALA A 604 -1.67 -5.70 4.46
C ALA A 604 -1.03 -5.93 3.09
N VAL A 605 -0.79 -7.19 2.76
CA VAL A 605 -0.60 -7.60 1.37
C VAL A 605 -1.99 -7.93 0.83
N LEU A 606 -2.46 -7.16 -0.15
CA LEU A 606 -3.78 -7.33 -0.72
C LEU A 606 -3.78 -8.51 -1.70
N VAL A 607 -4.84 -9.32 -1.60
CA VAL A 607 -5.18 -10.34 -2.58
C VAL A 607 -6.57 -10.00 -3.10
N ASP A 608 -6.60 -9.40 -4.28
CA ASP A 608 -7.83 -8.88 -4.84
C ASP A 608 -8.72 -9.98 -5.40
N HIS A 609 -10.02 -9.77 -5.28
CA HIS A 609 -11.04 -10.56 -5.96
C HIS A 609 -11.91 -9.67 -6.84
N VAL A 610 -12.47 -10.25 -7.91
CA VAL A 610 -13.39 -9.54 -8.79
C VAL A 610 -14.72 -9.31 -8.09
N TYR A 611 -15.34 -8.17 -8.39
CA TYR A 611 -16.73 -7.92 -8.08
C TYR A 611 -17.58 -8.58 -9.17
N PRO A 612 -18.69 -9.26 -8.86
CA PRO A 612 -19.59 -9.76 -9.88
C PRO A 612 -20.02 -8.60 -10.79
N PRO A 613 -20.06 -8.81 -12.12
CA PRO A 613 -20.53 -7.75 -13.00
C PRO A 613 -21.92 -7.31 -12.55
N MET A 614 -22.05 -6.05 -12.17
CA MET A 614 -23.36 -5.47 -11.96
C MET A 614 -24.00 -5.37 -13.33
N MET A 615 -25.09 -6.05 -13.55
CA MET A 615 -26.03 -5.70 -14.61
C MET A 615 -26.38 -4.24 -14.38
N GLU A 616 -26.24 -3.41 -15.39
CA GLU A 616 -26.62 -2.00 -15.27
C GLU A 616 -28.01 -1.92 -14.68
N ALA A 617 -28.14 -1.10 -13.64
CA ALA A 617 -29.37 -0.94 -12.90
C ALA A 617 -30.56 -0.72 -13.86
N ILE A 618 -31.71 -1.23 -13.51
CA ILE A 618 -32.97 -0.86 -14.11
C ILE A 618 -32.94 0.62 -14.45
N ASP A 619 -33.19 0.98 -15.72
CA ASP A 619 -33.23 2.37 -16.17
C ASP A 619 -34.05 3.22 -15.18
N GLY A 620 -33.43 4.23 -14.61
CA GLY A 620 -34.02 5.12 -13.62
C GLY A 620 -33.64 4.90 -12.15
N LEU A 621 -33.01 3.80 -11.75
CA LEU A 621 -32.55 3.64 -10.35
C LEU A 621 -31.35 4.53 -10.02
N SER A 622 -30.48 4.77 -10.99
CA SER A 622 -29.38 5.74 -10.85
C SER A 622 -29.90 7.17 -10.68
N GLU A 623 -30.97 7.54 -11.42
CA GLU A 623 -31.63 8.85 -11.29
C GLU A 623 -32.30 9.01 -9.92
N LEU A 624 -32.88 7.93 -9.36
CA LEU A 624 -33.40 7.93 -7.98
C LEU A 624 -32.31 8.15 -6.93
N ASP A 625 -31.14 7.54 -7.09
CA ASP A 625 -29.99 7.77 -6.20
C ASP A 625 -29.52 9.22 -6.20
N GLU A 626 -29.39 9.80 -7.39
CA GLU A 626 -29.00 11.21 -7.51
C GLU A 626 -30.05 12.14 -6.84
N LEU A 627 -31.32 11.83 -7.00
CA LEU A 627 -32.41 12.59 -6.34
C LEU A 627 -32.37 12.43 -4.81
N LEU A 628 -32.06 11.23 -4.30
CA LEU A 628 -31.90 10.99 -2.86
C LEU A 628 -30.71 11.78 -2.28
N GLU A 629 -29.57 11.79 -2.98
CA GLU A 629 -28.41 12.59 -2.56
C GLU A 629 -28.72 14.09 -2.57
N GLN A 630 -29.40 14.57 -3.62
CA GLN A 630 -29.83 15.97 -3.71
C GLN A 630 -30.80 16.32 -2.59
N TYR A 631 -31.77 15.44 -2.28
CA TYR A 631 -32.72 15.63 -1.18
C TYR A 631 -31.99 15.71 0.16
N ALA A 632 -31.08 14.76 0.45
CA ALA A 632 -30.29 14.74 1.66
C ALA A 632 -29.42 16.00 1.82
N ARG A 633 -28.87 16.50 0.70
CA ARG A 633 -28.10 17.76 0.67
C ARG A 633 -28.98 18.97 0.94
N ALA A 634 -30.11 19.10 0.27
CA ALA A 634 -31.06 20.21 0.46
C ALA A 634 -31.59 20.23 1.90
N LYS A 635 -31.87 19.06 2.47
CA LYS A 635 -32.33 18.92 3.86
C LYS A 635 -31.29 19.40 4.86
N ARG A 636 -30.01 19.04 4.68
CA ARG A 636 -28.91 19.50 5.53
C ARG A 636 -28.71 21.01 5.49
N LEU A 637 -29.01 21.63 4.34
CA LEU A 637 -28.90 23.07 4.16
C LEU A 637 -30.16 23.83 4.60
N GLY A 638 -31.24 23.14 5.05
CA GLY A 638 -32.51 23.78 5.44
C GLY A 638 -33.32 24.31 4.28
N GLU A 639 -33.10 23.87 3.05
CA GLU A 639 -33.75 24.33 1.81
C GLU A 639 -35.12 23.65 1.62
N HIS A 640 -36.11 23.94 2.46
CA HIS A 640 -37.40 23.26 2.46
C HIS A 640 -38.11 23.26 1.09
N GLY A 641 -38.06 24.38 0.36
CA GLY A 641 -38.67 24.48 -0.97
C GLY A 641 -38.03 23.53 -1.98
N ARG A 642 -36.72 23.39 -1.93
CA ARG A 642 -35.96 22.48 -2.79
C ARG A 642 -36.20 21.01 -2.39
N CYS A 643 -36.27 20.69 -1.10
CA CYS A 643 -36.66 19.36 -0.63
C CYS A 643 -38.02 18.94 -1.21
N MET A 644 -39.03 19.82 -1.19
CA MET A 644 -40.33 19.52 -1.72
C MET A 644 -40.34 19.36 -3.24
N ALA A 645 -39.52 20.11 -3.97
CA ALA A 645 -39.39 19.96 -5.42
C ALA A 645 -38.75 18.63 -5.78
N ILE A 646 -37.64 18.24 -5.11
CA ILE A 646 -36.97 16.95 -5.31
C ILE A 646 -37.89 15.79 -4.91
N HIS A 647 -38.61 15.91 -3.80
CA HIS A 647 -39.56 14.89 -3.38
C HIS A 647 -40.64 14.61 -4.46
N ARG A 648 -41.14 15.61 -5.12
CA ARG A 648 -42.08 15.41 -6.25
C ARG A 648 -41.47 14.64 -7.39
N GLN A 649 -40.22 14.95 -7.76
CA GLN A 649 -39.49 14.20 -8.77
C GLN A 649 -39.28 12.74 -8.37
N ILE A 650 -38.94 12.47 -7.10
CA ILE A 650 -38.85 11.11 -6.56
C ILE A 650 -40.19 10.39 -6.68
N VAL A 651 -41.29 11.00 -6.26
CA VAL A 651 -42.64 10.42 -6.35
C VAL A 651 -43.04 10.09 -7.79
N ASP A 652 -42.74 10.99 -8.73
CA ASP A 652 -43.07 10.80 -10.14
C ASP A 652 -42.23 9.65 -10.73
N LEU A 653 -40.95 9.57 -10.39
CA LEU A 653 -40.05 8.51 -10.85
C LEU A 653 -40.39 7.15 -10.23
N VAL A 654 -40.71 7.10 -8.93
CA VAL A 654 -41.19 5.88 -8.26
C VAL A 654 -42.45 5.33 -8.91
N LYS A 655 -43.40 6.20 -9.26
CA LYS A 655 -44.62 5.80 -10.01
C LYS A 655 -44.31 5.34 -11.43
N LYS A 656 -43.45 6.06 -12.14
CA LYS A 656 -43.03 5.72 -13.51
C LYS A 656 -42.33 4.34 -13.56
N LEU A 657 -41.53 4.02 -12.58
CA LEU A 657 -40.83 2.76 -12.47
C LEU A 657 -41.69 1.62 -11.86
N GLY A 658 -42.91 1.94 -11.42
CA GLY A 658 -43.81 0.94 -10.82
C GLY A 658 -43.28 0.32 -9.52
N LEU A 659 -42.47 1.05 -8.73
CA LEU A 659 -41.89 0.52 -7.51
C LEU A 659 -42.96 0.33 -6.43
N PRO A 660 -42.89 -0.77 -5.64
CA PRO A 660 -43.91 -1.09 -4.65
C PRO A 660 -43.74 -0.27 -3.35
N LEU A 661 -43.72 1.07 -3.49
CA LEU A 661 -43.55 1.99 -2.38
C LEU A 661 -44.76 2.87 -2.19
N ASN A 662 -45.08 3.21 -0.94
CA ASN A 662 -46.21 4.06 -0.64
C ASN A 662 -45.85 5.54 -0.79
N VAL A 663 -46.16 6.12 -1.93
CA VAL A 663 -45.84 7.53 -2.25
C VAL A 663 -46.70 8.56 -1.52
N GLY A 664 -47.72 8.14 -0.76
CA GLY A 664 -48.59 9.02 0.04
C GLY A 664 -48.09 9.26 1.47
N THR A 665 -46.90 8.73 1.83
CA THR A 665 -46.29 8.90 3.16
C THR A 665 -45.55 10.23 3.27
N ASP A 666 -45.18 10.56 4.50
CA ASP A 666 -44.29 11.69 4.79
C ASP A 666 -43.01 11.63 3.93
N PRO A 667 -42.55 12.78 3.37
CA PRO A 667 -41.40 12.82 2.49
C PRO A 667 -40.16 12.11 3.04
N ASP A 668 -39.89 12.26 4.34
CA ASP A 668 -38.72 11.63 4.98
C ASP A 668 -38.88 10.12 5.10
N LYS A 669 -40.09 9.64 5.34
CA LYS A 669 -40.40 8.20 5.37
C LYS A 669 -40.28 7.58 3.99
N LEU A 670 -40.76 8.25 2.96
CA LEU A 670 -40.62 7.76 1.57
C LEU A 670 -39.13 7.66 1.19
N VAL A 671 -38.33 8.68 1.52
CA VAL A 671 -36.87 8.67 1.25
C VAL A 671 -36.17 7.54 1.99
N GLU A 672 -36.53 7.30 3.25
CA GLU A 672 -35.97 6.19 4.06
C GLU A 672 -36.40 4.81 3.52
N GLU A 673 -37.65 4.65 3.13
CA GLU A 673 -38.18 3.42 2.52
C GLU A 673 -37.54 3.17 1.15
N LEU A 674 -37.37 4.23 0.36
CA LEU A 674 -36.70 4.15 -0.94
C LEU A 674 -35.22 3.77 -0.79
N HIS A 675 -34.51 4.34 0.17
CA HIS A 675 -33.14 3.96 0.48
C HIS A 675 -33.03 2.47 0.83
N ARG A 676 -33.89 2.00 1.73
CA ARG A 676 -33.95 0.57 2.09
C ARG A 676 -34.32 -0.32 0.91
N PHE A 677 -35.22 0.12 0.08
CA PHE A 677 -35.63 -0.60 -1.13
C PHE A 677 -34.47 -0.67 -2.14
N LEU A 678 -33.76 0.42 -2.40
CA LEU A 678 -32.60 0.45 -3.28
C LEU A 678 -31.47 -0.43 -2.75
N ASP A 679 -31.21 -0.42 -1.44
CA ASP A 679 -30.25 -1.31 -0.82
C ASP A 679 -30.68 -2.79 -0.92
N MET A 680 -31.95 -3.09 -0.74
CA MET A 680 -32.50 -4.42 -0.95
C MET A 680 -32.43 -4.86 -2.41
N VAL A 681 -32.77 -3.99 -3.34
CA VAL A 681 -32.69 -4.26 -4.79
C VAL A 681 -31.25 -4.44 -5.23
N ARG A 682 -30.31 -3.62 -4.75
CA ARG A 682 -28.89 -3.82 -4.96
C ARG A 682 -28.40 -5.14 -4.38
N GLY A 683 -28.88 -5.51 -3.20
CA GLY A 683 -28.60 -6.80 -2.59
C GLY A 683 -29.27 -7.99 -3.31
N SER A 684 -30.41 -7.79 -3.97
CA SER A 684 -31.17 -8.83 -4.68
C SER A 684 -30.87 -8.91 -6.18
N GLN A 685 -30.38 -7.84 -6.79
CA GLN A 685 -29.99 -7.80 -8.21
C GLN A 685 -28.68 -8.54 -8.55
N ILE A 686 -28.07 -9.21 -7.61
CA ILE A 686 -27.03 -10.20 -7.92
C ILE A 686 -27.75 -11.46 -8.43
N GLU A 687 -28.35 -11.40 -9.59
CA GLU A 687 -28.93 -12.57 -10.27
C GLU A 687 -27.90 -13.68 -10.52
N GLN A 688 -26.62 -13.35 -10.41
CA GLN A 688 -25.50 -14.26 -10.65
C GLN A 688 -24.87 -14.82 -9.39
N GLY A 689 -25.31 -14.42 -8.22
CA GLY A 689 -24.75 -14.77 -6.93
C GLY A 689 -23.44 -14.05 -6.66
N LEU A 690 -22.94 -14.19 -5.43
CA LEU A 690 -21.67 -13.60 -5.00
C LEU A 690 -20.49 -14.34 -5.64
N HIS A 691 -19.37 -13.63 -5.85
CA HIS A 691 -18.13 -14.26 -6.27
C HIS A 691 -17.63 -15.23 -5.20
N VAL A 692 -17.18 -16.40 -5.62
CA VAL A 692 -16.50 -17.35 -4.73
C VAL A 692 -15.01 -17.31 -5.01
N PHE A 693 -14.21 -16.88 -4.05
CA PHE A 693 -12.77 -16.71 -4.17
C PHE A 693 -12.07 -17.98 -4.67
N GLY A 694 -11.16 -17.82 -5.62
CA GLY A 694 -10.45 -18.94 -6.24
C GLY A 694 -11.30 -19.83 -7.14
N SER A 695 -12.48 -19.33 -7.58
CA SER A 695 -13.34 -20.05 -8.52
C SER A 695 -13.65 -19.20 -9.74
N THR A 696 -13.67 -19.85 -10.90
CA THR A 696 -14.28 -19.29 -12.11
C THR A 696 -15.75 -19.72 -12.19
N PRO A 697 -16.65 -18.87 -12.66
CA PRO A 697 -18.03 -19.28 -12.93
C PRO A 697 -18.07 -20.49 -13.88
N ARG A 698 -18.84 -21.52 -13.52
CA ARG A 698 -19.01 -22.69 -14.38
C ARG A 698 -20.02 -22.47 -15.50
N ASP A 699 -20.95 -21.57 -15.29
CA ASP A 699 -21.95 -21.18 -16.29
C ASP A 699 -21.28 -20.33 -17.37
N PRO A 700 -21.36 -20.74 -18.66
CA PRO A 700 -20.73 -20.04 -19.77
C PRO A 700 -21.18 -18.59 -19.89
N ARG A 701 -22.46 -18.28 -19.63
CA ARG A 701 -23.00 -16.92 -19.64
C ARG A 701 -22.31 -16.06 -18.59
N LYS A 702 -22.28 -16.53 -17.34
CA LYS A 702 -21.64 -15.83 -16.22
C LYS A 702 -20.16 -15.62 -16.47
N LEU A 703 -19.47 -16.60 -17.03
CA LEU A 703 -18.06 -16.47 -17.38
C LEU A 703 -17.84 -15.42 -18.48
N ALA A 704 -18.68 -15.42 -19.52
CA ALA A 704 -18.64 -14.42 -20.58
C ALA A 704 -18.82 -13.00 -20.05
N GLU A 705 -19.80 -12.78 -19.17
CA GLU A 705 -20.06 -11.50 -18.53
C GLU A 705 -18.87 -11.02 -17.70
N HIS A 706 -18.22 -11.90 -16.93
CA HIS A 706 -17.01 -11.58 -16.18
C HIS A 706 -15.86 -11.17 -17.12
N VAL A 707 -15.62 -11.93 -18.18
CA VAL A 707 -14.56 -11.63 -19.15
C VAL A 707 -14.81 -10.28 -19.83
N VAL A 708 -16.03 -10.01 -20.29
CA VAL A 708 -16.38 -8.73 -20.92
C VAL A 708 -16.24 -7.59 -19.92
N ALA A 709 -16.68 -7.75 -18.67
CA ALA A 709 -16.56 -6.72 -17.64
C ALA A 709 -15.10 -6.35 -17.36
N ILE A 710 -14.20 -7.33 -17.33
CA ILE A 710 -12.76 -7.11 -17.14
C ILE A 710 -12.13 -6.44 -18.38
N MET A 711 -12.54 -6.85 -19.57
CA MET A 711 -11.92 -6.42 -20.83
C MET A 711 -12.64 -5.26 -21.53
N LYS A 712 -13.63 -4.64 -20.89
CA LYS A 712 -14.40 -3.54 -21.51
C LYS A 712 -13.63 -2.23 -21.69
N PHE A 713 -12.50 -2.06 -21.00
CA PHE A 713 -11.66 -0.87 -21.12
C PHE A 713 -10.36 -1.16 -21.86
N ASP A 714 -9.89 -0.18 -22.62
CA ASP A 714 -8.52 -0.22 -23.15
C ASP A 714 -7.53 -0.14 -21.98
N THR A 715 -6.55 -1.02 -22.00
CA THR A 715 -5.42 -1.01 -21.08
C THR A 715 -4.12 -0.93 -21.87
N CYS A 716 -3.04 -0.88 -21.16
CA CYS A 716 -1.72 -0.97 -21.77
C CYS A 716 -1.42 -2.36 -22.37
N SER A 717 -2.05 -3.42 -21.88
CA SER A 717 -1.80 -4.80 -22.29
C SER A 717 -2.78 -5.32 -23.36
N TRP A 718 -4.00 -4.78 -23.40
CA TRP A 718 -5.00 -5.18 -24.38
C TRP A 718 -5.94 -4.03 -24.79
N ARG A 719 -6.52 -4.13 -25.97
CA ARG A 719 -7.61 -3.29 -26.43
C ARG A 719 -8.94 -3.77 -25.86
N SER A 720 -9.84 -2.84 -25.60
CA SER A 720 -11.20 -3.14 -25.15
C SER A 720 -11.90 -4.12 -26.10
N ILE A 721 -12.54 -5.15 -25.55
CA ILE A 721 -13.36 -6.08 -26.32
C ILE A 721 -14.52 -5.34 -27.01
N LEU A 722 -15.07 -4.29 -26.38
CA LEU A 722 -16.11 -3.46 -26.97
C LEU A 722 -15.60 -2.66 -28.17
N ARG A 723 -14.38 -2.17 -28.11
CA ARG A 723 -13.70 -1.54 -29.25
C ARG A 723 -13.51 -2.52 -30.40
N ALA A 724 -13.16 -3.77 -30.11
CA ALA A 724 -13.02 -4.80 -31.13
C ALA A 724 -14.34 -5.05 -31.86
N VAL A 725 -15.44 -5.19 -31.10
CA VAL A 725 -16.80 -5.34 -31.67
C VAL A 725 -17.21 -4.08 -32.46
N ALA A 726 -16.95 -2.88 -31.94
CA ALA A 726 -17.21 -1.62 -32.65
C ALA A 726 -16.43 -1.53 -33.99
N THR A 727 -15.15 -1.91 -33.96
CA THR A 727 -14.33 -1.96 -35.18
C THR A 727 -14.88 -2.97 -36.20
N TYR A 728 -15.32 -4.13 -35.75
CA TYR A 728 -15.96 -5.13 -36.61
C TYR A 728 -17.24 -4.58 -37.28
N LEU A 729 -18.02 -3.79 -36.54
CA LEU A 729 -19.25 -3.13 -37.03
C LEU A 729 -18.96 -1.82 -37.76
N ASP A 730 -17.70 -1.41 -37.91
CA ASP A 730 -17.28 -0.13 -38.50
C ASP A 730 -17.94 1.06 -37.82
N LEU A 731 -17.84 1.10 -36.46
CA LEU A 731 -18.36 2.16 -35.58
C LEU A 731 -17.21 2.91 -34.90
N ASP A 732 -17.38 4.23 -34.69
CA ASP A 732 -16.40 5.03 -33.95
C ASP A 732 -16.60 4.87 -32.43
N TYR A 733 -15.86 3.93 -31.84
CA TYR A 733 -15.89 3.65 -30.40
C TYR A 733 -15.52 4.86 -29.55
N ASP A 734 -14.55 5.67 -29.99
CA ASP A 734 -14.10 6.82 -29.23
C ASP A 734 -15.10 7.96 -29.25
N GLN A 735 -15.78 8.17 -30.36
CA GLN A 735 -16.87 9.13 -30.45
C GLN A 735 -18.02 8.74 -29.53
N MET A 736 -18.47 7.48 -29.60
CA MET A 736 -19.56 6.99 -28.74
C MET A 736 -19.27 7.15 -27.24
N ARG A 737 -18.02 6.93 -26.84
CA ARG A 737 -17.61 7.14 -25.43
C ARG A 737 -17.54 8.60 -25.02
N ARG A 738 -17.13 9.50 -25.90
CA ARG A 738 -16.99 10.93 -25.59
C ARG A 738 -18.34 11.65 -25.53
N ASP A 739 -19.29 11.19 -26.32
CA ASP A 739 -20.63 11.79 -26.44
C ASP A 739 -21.70 10.70 -26.27
N PRO A 740 -21.98 10.21 -25.05
CA PRO A 740 -22.99 9.17 -24.81
C PRO A 740 -24.40 9.56 -25.22
N GLU A 741 -24.74 10.85 -25.16
CA GLU A 741 -26.04 11.38 -25.52
C GLU A 741 -26.20 11.67 -27.04
N GLY A 742 -25.09 11.61 -27.78
CA GLY A 742 -25.08 11.72 -29.23
C GLY A 742 -25.76 10.54 -29.90
N PHE A 743 -25.88 10.59 -31.22
CA PHE A 743 -26.62 9.60 -32.02
C PHE A 743 -25.65 8.78 -32.88
N CYS A 744 -25.85 7.46 -32.90
CA CYS A 744 -25.15 6.56 -33.79
C CYS A 744 -25.99 6.30 -35.04
N ASP A 745 -25.75 7.05 -36.11
CA ASP A 745 -26.54 7.00 -37.34
C ASP A 745 -26.62 5.58 -37.92
N LYS A 746 -25.55 4.84 -37.86
CA LYS A 746 -25.43 3.49 -38.43
C LYS A 746 -26.34 2.47 -37.72
N LEU A 747 -26.55 2.63 -36.43
CA LEU A 747 -27.40 1.75 -35.62
C LEU A 747 -28.76 2.33 -35.36
N GLY A 748 -29.01 3.61 -35.70
CA GLY A 748 -30.29 4.28 -35.49
C GLY A 748 -30.65 4.48 -34.01
N VAL A 749 -29.67 4.51 -33.10
CA VAL A 749 -29.87 4.63 -31.65
C VAL A 749 -28.90 5.64 -31.05
N SER A 750 -29.14 6.03 -29.77
CA SER A 750 -28.16 6.85 -29.05
C SER A 750 -26.82 6.12 -28.87
N ASN A 751 -25.74 6.88 -28.74
CA ASN A 751 -24.40 6.31 -28.52
C ASN A 751 -24.36 5.46 -27.24
N ARG A 752 -25.10 5.84 -26.20
CA ARG A 752 -25.27 5.02 -24.97
C ARG A 752 -25.89 3.66 -25.32
N LYS A 753 -26.96 3.64 -26.08
CA LYS A 753 -27.64 2.41 -26.50
C LYS A 753 -26.78 1.57 -27.44
N ALA A 754 -26.02 2.22 -28.33
CA ALA A 754 -25.03 1.53 -29.14
C ALA A 754 -23.95 0.81 -28.30
N MET A 755 -23.45 1.47 -27.23
CA MET A 755 -22.47 0.84 -26.31
C MET A 755 -23.08 -0.36 -25.58
N GLU A 756 -24.33 -0.31 -25.14
CA GLU A 756 -25.05 -1.44 -24.54
C GLU A 756 -25.15 -2.61 -25.52
N LEU A 757 -25.47 -2.34 -26.79
CA LEU A 757 -25.51 -3.36 -27.83
C LEU A 757 -24.14 -4.02 -28.05
N LEU A 758 -23.05 -3.23 -28.11
CA LEU A 758 -21.71 -3.78 -28.19
C LEU A 758 -21.38 -4.72 -27.01
N TYR A 759 -21.81 -4.32 -25.80
CA TYR A 759 -21.63 -5.11 -24.59
C TYR A 759 -22.38 -6.47 -24.70
N SER A 760 -23.63 -6.43 -25.10
CA SER A 760 -24.47 -7.62 -25.29
C SER A 760 -23.93 -8.56 -26.38
N ILE A 761 -23.51 -7.99 -27.51
CA ILE A 761 -22.90 -8.74 -28.62
C ILE A 761 -21.62 -9.45 -28.16
N ALA A 762 -20.77 -8.74 -27.40
CA ALA A 762 -19.54 -9.32 -26.87
C ALA A 762 -19.81 -10.51 -25.93
N ILE A 763 -20.78 -10.36 -25.01
CA ILE A 763 -21.18 -11.42 -24.09
C ILE A 763 -21.72 -12.65 -24.84
N ASP A 764 -22.69 -12.44 -25.74
CA ASP A 764 -23.31 -13.55 -26.46
C ASP A 764 -22.32 -14.30 -27.36
N THR A 765 -21.36 -13.57 -27.95
CA THR A 765 -20.30 -14.17 -28.77
C THR A 765 -19.40 -15.06 -27.91
N LEU A 766 -18.94 -14.53 -26.77
CA LEU A 766 -18.11 -15.32 -25.84
C LEU A 766 -18.86 -16.50 -25.24
N GLU A 767 -20.13 -16.31 -24.86
CA GLU A 767 -20.95 -17.42 -24.35
C GLU A 767 -21.04 -18.58 -25.36
N GLN A 768 -21.25 -18.28 -26.63
CA GLN A 768 -21.30 -19.32 -27.66
C GLN A 768 -19.96 -20.05 -27.80
N LEU A 769 -18.83 -19.31 -27.82
CA LEU A 769 -17.51 -19.92 -27.86
C LEU A 769 -17.25 -20.82 -26.66
N LEU A 770 -17.63 -20.36 -25.45
CA LEU A 770 -17.48 -21.14 -24.21
C LEU A 770 -18.37 -22.40 -24.21
N ARG A 771 -19.62 -22.30 -24.70
CA ARG A 771 -20.52 -23.47 -24.85
C ARG A 771 -20.01 -24.50 -25.84
N MET A 772 -19.27 -24.06 -26.85
CA MET A 772 -18.62 -24.93 -27.82
C MET A 772 -17.34 -25.58 -27.29
N GLY A 773 -16.84 -25.13 -26.11
CA GLY A 773 -15.58 -25.61 -25.52
C GLY A 773 -14.35 -25.22 -26.34
N VAL A 774 -14.41 -24.10 -27.06
CA VAL A 774 -13.29 -23.63 -27.88
C VAL A 774 -12.19 -23.04 -26.97
N GLU A 775 -11.02 -23.67 -27.01
CA GLU A 775 -9.86 -23.14 -26.31
C GLU A 775 -9.29 -21.91 -27.05
N PRO A 776 -8.79 -20.89 -26.35
CA PRO A 776 -8.26 -19.65 -26.98
C PRO A 776 -7.22 -19.91 -28.08
N ARG A 777 -6.40 -20.96 -27.92
CA ARG A 777 -5.36 -21.35 -28.88
C ARG A 777 -5.93 -21.97 -30.18
N ASP A 778 -7.15 -22.47 -30.10
CA ASP A 778 -7.82 -23.17 -31.21
C ASP A 778 -8.84 -22.26 -31.93
N LEU A 779 -8.96 -21.00 -31.47
CA LEU A 779 -9.87 -20.02 -32.05
C LEU A 779 -9.33 -19.49 -33.40
N SER A 780 -10.04 -19.82 -34.49
CA SER A 780 -9.77 -19.28 -35.82
C SER A 780 -10.61 -18.04 -36.11
N TRP A 781 -10.12 -17.16 -37.02
CA TRP A 781 -10.89 -16.02 -37.51
C TRP A 781 -12.22 -16.43 -38.13
N ASP A 782 -12.24 -17.47 -38.94
CA ASP A 782 -13.44 -17.93 -39.64
C ASP A 782 -14.52 -18.36 -38.66
N LEU A 783 -14.14 -19.07 -37.57
CA LEU A 783 -15.05 -19.48 -36.52
C LEU A 783 -15.59 -18.27 -35.75
N LEU A 784 -14.70 -17.34 -35.36
CA LEU A 784 -15.09 -16.13 -34.66
C LEU A 784 -16.04 -15.28 -35.51
N ASP A 785 -15.72 -15.04 -36.78
CA ASP A 785 -16.53 -14.28 -37.72
C ASP A 785 -17.92 -14.92 -37.91
N SER A 786 -17.96 -16.27 -38.08
CA SER A 786 -19.24 -16.98 -38.20
C SER A 786 -20.14 -16.83 -36.99
N ILE A 787 -19.58 -16.87 -35.77
CA ILE A 787 -20.35 -16.71 -34.53
C ILE A 787 -20.77 -15.25 -34.37
N LEU A 788 -19.85 -14.31 -34.58
CA LEU A 788 -20.09 -12.90 -34.41
C LEU A 788 -21.18 -12.38 -35.38
N ARG A 789 -21.15 -12.81 -36.65
CA ARG A 789 -22.22 -12.50 -37.60
C ARG A 789 -23.59 -12.97 -37.12
N LYS A 790 -23.70 -14.20 -36.68
CA LYS A 790 -24.98 -14.75 -36.15
C LYS A 790 -25.49 -13.97 -34.94
N VAL A 791 -24.59 -13.54 -34.08
CA VAL A 791 -24.96 -12.73 -32.91
C VAL A 791 -25.37 -11.35 -33.34
N VAL A 792 -24.61 -10.69 -34.22
CA VAL A 792 -24.90 -9.37 -34.76
C VAL A 792 -26.25 -9.36 -35.46
N ASP A 793 -26.52 -10.34 -36.34
CA ASP A 793 -27.80 -10.46 -37.06
C ASP A 793 -28.99 -10.55 -36.09
N ARG A 794 -28.82 -11.19 -34.92
CA ARG A 794 -29.86 -11.26 -33.88
C ARG A 794 -30.19 -9.90 -33.27
N TYR A 795 -29.20 -9.02 -33.11
CA TYR A 795 -29.36 -7.71 -32.49
C TYR A 795 -29.69 -6.60 -33.49
N LEU A 796 -29.20 -6.72 -34.72
CA LEU A 796 -29.29 -5.65 -35.73
C LEU A 796 -30.13 -6.06 -36.95
N GLY A 797 -30.41 -7.37 -37.12
CA GLY A 797 -31.33 -7.86 -38.15
C GLY A 797 -32.76 -7.53 -37.75
N GLY A 798 -33.28 -6.40 -38.24
CA GLY A 798 -34.71 -6.12 -38.17
C GLY A 798 -35.48 -7.19 -38.91
N ASP A 799 -36.68 -7.52 -38.40
CA ASP A 799 -37.65 -8.42 -39.02
C ASP A 799 -37.72 -8.20 -40.56
N SER A 800 -37.25 -9.18 -41.31
CA SER A 800 -37.59 -9.33 -42.72
C SER A 800 -38.42 -10.59 -42.87
#